data_09bfd409fcfec37d8e58433b9c789acd
#
_entry.id   09bfd409fcfec37d8e58433b9c789acd
#
_cell.length_a   1.000
_cell.length_b   1.000
_cell.length_c   1.000
_cell.angle_alpha   90.00
_cell.angle_beta   90.00
_cell.angle_gamma   90.00
#
_symmetry.space_group_name_H-M   'P 1'
#
loop_
_entity.id
_entity.type
_entity.pdbx_description
1 polymer ?
#
loop_
_entity_poly.entity_id
_entity_poly.type
_entity_poly.pdbx_seq_one_letter_code
_entity_poly.pdbx_strand_id
1 'polypeptide(L)'
;MKLLKKAFAFTFIFMLSVSGLTGYQVNASEEPKHLDILFTHDLHSHLNSFQTIVDGTQQETGGFARLKTLINEHEKENTDTLILDGGDFSMGTLIQTVYDTEAAELRMLGYLGCDVTTLGNHEFDYGSDGLADMLNAAVSSGENLPRMVVCNVDWDAMKKAGFSEGQKQIYEAFQTYGVKDYTVIQKGDVKIAVLGVFGKDSLDCAPTCELLFKDPSEAARETVEEIKKNEDVDMIACVSHSGTWEDEKVSEDEILAKNVPDIDLIVSGHTHTQLAEPILQGDTCIVSCGEYGKNLGTISMTQKENGRWETDTYELVPVTDEIKADEATQKKIDELSDTVDTNYLSNFGYTREEILAENDIEFNSLSEMETKHEELNLGDIISDAYVYAVENTGDSDGEKVDVAIVPAGTVRDTYTKGNITVEQVYNSFSLGTGKDGLAGYPLISAYLTGKELKTVAEVDASISDFMTIARLYCSGMNFTYNPHRMILNKVTDCYLTGKDGEREEIQDDKLYHVVTDLYTGRMLGSVLDKSYGLISIVPKDKNGNPIENLEDYAVMDGKKELKAWAAIAEYMQSFEDTDKDGIANVPEYYDTTHERKVADNSKNIINLVKHPNKFAVAIVGIGIVAVGVILLLIFGIVKIIRRRR
;
A
#
# COMPACT_ATOMS: atom_id res chain seq x y z
N MET A 1 -33.50 53.23 62.43
CA MET A 1 -33.22 52.34 61.29
C MET A 1 -32.66 52.99 60.02
N LYS A 2 -32.86 54.27 59.77
CA LYS A 2 -32.33 54.99 58.61
C LYS A 2 -30.89 55.55 58.80
N LEU A 3 -30.40 55.75 60.05
CA LEU A 3 -29.03 56.20 60.32
C LEU A 3 -28.00 55.05 60.32
N LEU A 4 -28.38 53.83 60.68
CA LEU A 4 -27.45 52.67 60.64
C LEU A 4 -27.13 52.20 59.18
N LYS A 5 -28.04 52.45 58.25
CA LYS A 5 -27.80 52.12 56.86
C LYS A 5 -26.82 53.05 56.10
N LYS A 6 -26.66 54.27 56.58
CA LYS A 6 -25.71 55.23 56.03
C LYS A 6 -24.28 55.08 56.57
N ALA A 7 -24.10 54.55 57.77
CA ALA A 7 -22.78 54.23 58.30
C ALA A 7 -22.15 52.98 57.67
N PHE A 8 -22.99 52.02 57.34
CA PHE A 8 -22.49 50.80 56.64
C PHE A 8 -22.08 51.03 55.17
N ALA A 9 -22.70 51.98 54.49
CA ALA A 9 -22.34 52.33 53.12
C ALA A 9 -21.02 53.12 53.04
N PHE A 10 -20.69 53.92 54.02
CA PHE A 10 -19.44 54.71 54.06
C PHE A 10 -18.22 53.84 54.46
N THR A 11 -18.40 52.82 55.31
CA THR A 11 -17.33 51.90 55.73
C THR A 11 -16.96 50.90 54.59
N PHE A 12 -17.95 50.57 53.77
CA PHE A 12 -17.69 49.70 52.61
C PHE A 12 -16.99 50.40 51.44
N ILE A 13 -17.20 51.73 51.27
CA ILE A 13 -16.51 52.54 50.25
C ILE A 13 -15.08 52.87 50.69
N PHE A 14 -14.77 52.96 51.98
CA PHE A 14 -13.41 53.22 52.49
C PHE A 14 -12.55 51.92 52.55
N MET A 15 -13.13 50.73 52.63
CA MET A 15 -12.42 49.46 52.50
C MET A 15 -12.10 49.13 51.04
N LEU A 16 -12.85 49.62 50.09
CA LEU A 16 -12.56 49.45 48.64
C LEU A 16 -11.50 50.42 48.11
N SER A 17 -11.16 51.50 48.84
CA SER A 17 -10.16 52.47 48.42
C SER A 17 -8.76 52.26 49.03
N VAL A 18 -8.58 51.30 49.95
CA VAL A 18 -7.28 50.97 50.58
C VAL A 18 -6.73 49.63 50.08
N SER A 19 -7.54 48.81 49.43
CA SER A 19 -7.10 47.55 48.78
C SER A 19 -6.61 47.76 47.33
N GLY A 20 -6.50 49.01 46.85
CA GLY A 20 -6.14 49.34 45.50
C GLY A 20 -4.64 49.69 45.26
N LEU A 21 -3.73 49.24 46.16
CA LEU A 21 -2.27 49.57 45.99
C LEU A 21 -1.33 48.42 46.35
N THR A 22 -1.77 47.17 46.28
CA THR A 22 -0.85 46.08 45.99
C THR A 22 -1.15 45.64 44.60
N GLY A 23 -0.28 46.02 43.68
CA GLY A 23 -0.30 45.54 42.30
C GLY A 23 -0.08 44.00 42.30
N TYR A 24 -1.16 43.25 42.46
CA TYR A 24 -1.23 41.92 41.88
C TYR A 24 -1.28 42.19 40.38
N GLN A 25 -0.14 42.03 39.70
CA GLN A 25 -0.17 41.61 38.32
C GLN A 25 -0.89 40.29 38.34
N VAL A 26 -2.18 40.27 38.07
CA VAL A 26 -2.81 39.11 37.49
C VAL A 26 -2.11 39.00 36.14
N ASN A 27 -1.10 38.14 36.06
CA ASN A 27 -0.73 37.59 34.77
C ASN A 27 -2.05 37.02 34.27
N ALA A 28 -2.61 37.62 33.24
CA ALA A 28 -3.63 36.94 32.47
C ALA A 28 -2.93 35.62 32.08
N SER A 29 -3.41 34.50 32.61
CA SER A 29 -3.02 33.22 32.04
C SER A 29 -3.38 33.34 30.56
N GLU A 30 -2.38 33.27 29.70
CA GLU A 30 -2.64 33.14 28.28
C GLU A 30 -3.62 31.96 28.17
N GLU A 31 -4.70 32.15 27.41
CA GLU A 31 -5.61 31.03 27.15
C GLU A 31 -4.79 29.90 26.54
N PRO A 32 -5.04 28.64 26.90
CA PRO A 32 -4.34 27.51 26.31
C PRO A 32 -4.45 27.57 24.79
N LYS A 33 -3.33 27.37 24.09
CA LYS A 33 -3.32 27.30 22.62
C LYS A 33 -4.12 26.08 22.19
N HIS A 34 -4.92 26.25 21.14
CA HIS A 34 -5.76 25.23 20.55
C HIS A 34 -5.47 25.11 19.05
N LEU A 35 -5.48 23.89 18.52
CA LEU A 35 -5.24 23.60 17.13
C LEU A 35 -6.14 22.49 16.62
N ASP A 36 -6.86 22.77 15.52
CA ASP A 36 -7.58 21.77 14.76
C ASP A 36 -6.74 21.27 13.60
N ILE A 37 -6.70 19.96 13.42
CA ILE A 37 -5.90 19.29 12.39
C ILE A 37 -6.80 18.34 11.61
N LEU A 38 -6.78 18.44 10.30
CA LEU A 38 -7.33 17.47 9.37
C LEU A 38 -6.17 16.66 8.78
N PHE A 39 -6.41 15.38 8.53
CA PHE A 39 -5.36 14.55 7.95
C PHE A 39 -5.89 13.47 7.02
N THR A 40 -5.06 13.16 6.03
CA THR A 40 -5.21 12.06 5.08
C THR A 40 -3.89 11.31 4.96
N HIS A 41 -3.91 10.13 4.39
CA HIS A 41 -2.77 9.35 3.93
C HIS A 41 -3.26 8.23 3.01
N ASP A 42 -2.35 7.62 2.26
CA ASP A 42 -2.64 6.46 1.40
C ASP A 42 -3.85 6.70 0.49
N LEU A 43 -3.85 7.87 -0.18
CA LEU A 43 -4.95 8.27 -1.08
C LEU A 43 -4.92 7.51 -2.40
N HIS A 44 -3.75 7.03 -2.82
CA HIS A 44 -3.56 6.11 -3.94
C HIS A 44 -4.32 6.51 -5.20
N SER A 45 -4.16 7.76 -5.63
CA SER A 45 -4.79 8.30 -6.84
C SER A 45 -6.33 8.25 -6.87
N HIS A 46 -7.01 7.97 -5.74
CA HIS A 46 -8.48 7.93 -5.68
C HIS A 46 -9.10 9.32 -5.70
N LEU A 47 -8.87 10.07 -6.79
CA LEU A 47 -9.45 11.40 -6.97
C LEU A 47 -10.97 11.34 -7.15
N ASN A 48 -11.46 10.34 -7.90
CA ASN A 48 -12.88 10.04 -8.02
C ASN A 48 -13.39 9.20 -6.84
N SER A 49 -14.69 9.28 -6.56
CA SER A 49 -15.36 8.30 -5.70
C SER A 49 -15.41 6.93 -6.38
N PHE A 50 -15.48 5.89 -5.58
CA PHE A 50 -15.49 4.51 -6.07
C PHE A 50 -16.49 3.65 -5.31
N GLN A 51 -16.85 2.51 -5.89
CA GLN A 51 -17.75 1.55 -5.26
C GLN A 51 -16.96 0.62 -4.34
N THR A 52 -17.49 0.38 -3.14
CA THR A 52 -16.95 -0.60 -2.18
C THR A 52 -18.07 -1.38 -1.54
N ILE A 53 -17.74 -2.50 -0.89
CA ILE A 53 -18.70 -3.32 -0.15
C ILE A 53 -18.46 -3.09 1.34
N VAL A 54 -19.44 -2.50 2.03
CA VAL A 54 -19.43 -2.30 3.48
C VAL A 54 -20.57 -3.12 4.07
N ASP A 55 -20.26 -4.04 4.97
CA ASP A 55 -21.22 -4.93 5.62
C ASP A 55 -22.15 -5.67 4.62
N GLY A 56 -21.58 -6.09 3.47
CA GLY A 56 -22.32 -6.78 2.41
C GLY A 56 -23.23 -5.90 1.56
N THR A 57 -23.11 -4.57 1.69
CA THR A 57 -23.87 -3.61 0.89
C THR A 57 -22.90 -2.79 0.03
N GLN A 58 -23.20 -2.69 -1.26
CA GLN A 58 -22.45 -1.82 -2.17
C GLN A 58 -22.73 -0.36 -1.84
N GLN A 59 -21.69 0.43 -1.65
CA GLN A 59 -21.74 1.85 -1.33
C GLN A 59 -20.68 2.61 -2.12
N GLU A 60 -21.00 3.83 -2.50
CA GLU A 60 -20.05 4.75 -3.11
C GLU A 60 -19.34 5.55 -2.02
N THR A 61 -18.02 5.58 -2.04
CA THR A 61 -17.20 6.20 -0.99
C THR A 61 -16.03 6.99 -1.58
N GLY A 62 -15.39 7.81 -0.75
CA GLY A 62 -14.20 8.55 -1.11
C GLY A 62 -14.45 9.68 -2.11
N GLY A 63 -13.37 10.08 -2.77
CA GLY A 63 -13.34 11.14 -3.78
C GLY A 63 -13.01 12.52 -3.23
N PHE A 64 -12.07 13.19 -3.90
CA PHE A 64 -11.57 14.51 -3.49
C PHE A 64 -12.64 15.60 -3.50
N ALA A 65 -13.65 15.49 -4.35
CA ALA A 65 -14.75 16.45 -4.39
C ALA A 65 -15.61 16.40 -3.11
N ARG A 66 -15.76 15.23 -2.48
CA ARG A 66 -16.44 15.08 -1.18
C ARG A 66 -15.52 15.48 -0.02
N LEU A 67 -14.24 15.08 -0.08
CA LEU A 67 -13.23 15.54 0.89
C LEU A 67 -13.18 17.07 0.94
N LYS A 68 -13.20 17.74 -0.23
CA LYS A 68 -13.21 19.21 -0.29
C LYS A 68 -14.45 19.82 0.37
N THR A 69 -15.60 19.19 0.23
CA THR A 69 -16.82 19.63 0.93
C THR A 69 -16.64 19.56 2.45
N LEU A 70 -16.14 18.43 2.97
CA LEU A 70 -15.89 18.25 4.41
C LEU A 70 -14.85 19.25 4.94
N ILE A 71 -13.74 19.42 4.22
CA ILE A 71 -12.70 20.41 4.57
C ILE A 71 -13.31 21.82 4.62
N ASN A 72 -14.06 22.21 3.60
CA ASN A 72 -14.69 23.53 3.54
C ASN A 72 -15.73 23.72 4.65
N GLU A 73 -16.43 22.67 5.08
CA GLU A 73 -17.37 22.73 6.21
C GLU A 73 -16.64 22.94 7.51
N HIS A 74 -15.55 22.21 7.76
CA HIS A 74 -14.72 22.35 8.95
C HIS A 74 -14.07 23.77 9.02
N GLU A 75 -13.50 24.25 7.91
CA GLU A 75 -12.86 25.57 7.84
C GLU A 75 -13.83 26.76 8.05
N LYS A 76 -15.14 26.57 7.84
CA LYS A 76 -16.13 27.62 8.17
C LYS A 76 -16.24 27.86 9.68
N GLU A 77 -16.01 26.83 10.47
CA GLU A 77 -16.05 26.91 11.93
C GLU A 77 -14.67 27.22 12.52
N ASN A 78 -13.61 26.69 11.88
CA ASN A 78 -12.22 26.75 12.34
C ASN A 78 -11.29 27.20 11.22
N THR A 79 -11.02 28.49 11.11
CA THR A 79 -10.29 29.10 9.97
C THR A 79 -8.77 28.82 9.97
N ASP A 80 -8.23 28.40 11.11
CA ASP A 80 -6.78 28.18 11.31
C ASP A 80 -6.42 26.69 11.35
N THR A 81 -7.16 25.85 10.63
CA THR A 81 -6.97 24.40 10.56
C THR A 81 -5.67 24.03 9.84
N LEU A 82 -4.91 23.10 10.42
CA LEU A 82 -3.74 22.50 9.78
C LEU A 82 -4.18 21.25 9.00
N ILE A 83 -3.78 21.13 7.73
CA ILE A 83 -4.11 19.98 6.88
C ILE A 83 -2.84 19.22 6.54
N LEU A 84 -2.75 17.96 6.97
CA LEU A 84 -1.58 17.09 6.82
C LEU A 84 -1.90 15.87 5.97
N ASP A 85 -0.90 15.37 5.24
CA ASP A 85 -0.99 14.13 4.47
C ASP A 85 0.23 13.24 4.72
N GLY A 86 0.01 11.96 4.95
CA GLY A 86 1.01 10.97 5.35
C GLY A 86 1.70 10.24 4.21
N GLY A 87 1.60 10.71 2.95
CA GLY A 87 2.23 10.08 1.76
C GLY A 87 1.37 8.97 1.13
N ASP A 88 1.90 8.30 0.11
CA ASP A 88 1.19 7.41 -0.80
C ASP A 88 -0.07 8.07 -1.37
N PHE A 89 0.10 9.31 -1.84
CA PHE A 89 -0.98 10.03 -2.50
C PHE A 89 -1.21 9.54 -3.93
N SER A 90 -0.25 8.86 -4.53
CA SER A 90 -0.27 8.36 -5.91
C SER A 90 -0.39 6.83 -5.98
N MET A 91 -0.57 6.31 -7.19
CA MET A 91 -0.62 4.89 -7.56
C MET A 91 -1.79 4.10 -6.95
N GLY A 92 -2.72 3.74 -7.79
CA GLY A 92 -3.90 2.92 -7.41
C GLY A 92 -5.01 2.98 -8.43
N THR A 93 -5.19 4.11 -9.12
CA THR A 93 -6.24 4.28 -10.11
C THR A 93 -5.71 4.76 -11.46
N LEU A 94 -6.60 4.81 -12.44
CA LEU A 94 -6.27 5.20 -13.81
C LEU A 94 -5.63 6.60 -13.93
N ILE A 95 -5.89 7.51 -12.98
CA ILE A 95 -5.33 8.87 -12.97
C ILE A 95 -3.80 8.85 -12.83
N GLN A 96 -3.22 7.83 -12.18
CA GLN A 96 -1.76 7.69 -12.04
C GLN A 96 -1.01 7.66 -13.39
N THR A 97 -1.71 7.35 -14.47
CA THR A 97 -1.09 7.26 -15.81
C THR A 97 -0.63 8.63 -16.34
N VAL A 98 -1.00 9.71 -15.67
CA VAL A 98 -0.53 11.07 -15.91
C VAL A 98 0.24 11.65 -14.71
N TYR A 99 0.74 10.79 -13.83
CA TYR A 99 1.50 11.14 -12.63
C TYR A 99 2.74 11.97 -12.97
N ASP A 100 3.58 11.49 -13.89
CA ASP A 100 4.84 12.11 -14.28
C ASP A 100 4.67 13.37 -15.14
N THR A 101 3.58 13.45 -15.91
CA THR A 101 3.34 14.53 -16.87
C THR A 101 2.47 15.64 -16.31
N GLU A 102 1.47 15.31 -15.50
CA GLU A 102 0.50 16.26 -14.95
C GLU A 102 0.64 16.47 -13.43
N ALA A 103 1.33 15.58 -12.71
CA ALA A 103 1.38 15.59 -11.25
C ALA A 103 -0.03 15.70 -10.61
N ALA A 104 -0.99 14.95 -11.17
CA ALA A 104 -2.42 15.13 -10.93
C ALA A 104 -2.75 15.07 -9.42
N GLU A 105 -2.23 14.07 -8.72
CA GLU A 105 -2.48 13.81 -7.31
C GLU A 105 -1.92 14.93 -6.43
N LEU A 106 -0.65 15.32 -6.63
CA LEU A 106 0.02 16.34 -5.83
C LEU A 106 -0.60 17.73 -6.03
N ARG A 107 -1.01 18.05 -7.26
CA ARG A 107 -1.76 19.28 -7.58
C ARG A 107 -3.13 19.29 -6.91
N MET A 108 -3.82 18.13 -6.91
CA MET A 108 -5.13 18.02 -6.26
C MET A 108 -5.02 18.07 -4.73
N LEU A 109 -3.97 17.53 -4.10
CA LEU A 109 -3.68 17.74 -2.68
C LEU A 109 -3.54 19.24 -2.36
N GLY A 110 -2.78 19.97 -3.17
CA GLY A 110 -2.67 21.43 -3.02
C GLY A 110 -4.01 22.15 -3.21
N TYR A 111 -4.85 21.68 -4.15
CA TYR A 111 -6.18 22.22 -4.37
C TYR A 111 -7.14 21.96 -3.20
N LEU A 112 -7.03 20.81 -2.53
CA LEU A 112 -7.76 20.51 -1.29
C LEU A 112 -7.38 21.47 -0.16
N GLY A 113 -6.16 22.04 -0.18
CA GLY A 113 -5.62 22.91 0.85
C GLY A 113 -4.63 22.21 1.77
N CYS A 114 -4.10 21.05 1.39
CA CYS A 114 -3.05 20.36 2.15
C CYS A 114 -1.85 21.29 2.38
N ASP A 115 -1.44 21.44 3.65
CA ASP A 115 -0.31 22.29 4.02
C ASP A 115 1.02 21.56 3.89
N VAL A 116 1.07 20.28 4.31
CA VAL A 116 2.29 19.45 4.31
C VAL A 116 1.97 18.01 3.95
N THR A 117 2.80 17.43 3.08
CA THR A 117 2.81 15.99 2.75
C THR A 117 4.22 15.44 2.85
N THR A 118 4.33 14.12 2.76
CA THR A 118 5.61 13.39 2.63
C THR A 118 5.55 12.45 1.43
N LEU A 119 6.62 11.69 1.18
CA LEU A 119 6.62 10.61 0.19
C LEU A 119 6.26 9.30 0.87
N GLY A 120 5.49 8.46 0.18
CA GLY A 120 5.36 7.06 0.49
C GLY A 120 6.12 6.18 -0.51
N ASN A 121 5.95 4.86 -0.44
CA ASN A 121 6.67 3.92 -1.31
C ASN A 121 6.15 3.96 -2.74
N HIS A 122 4.90 4.28 -2.94
CA HIS A 122 4.29 4.30 -4.27
C HIS A 122 4.67 5.54 -5.10
N GLU A 123 5.15 6.62 -4.51
CA GLU A 123 5.74 7.73 -5.26
C GLU A 123 6.98 7.32 -6.05
N PHE A 124 7.58 6.16 -5.73
CA PHE A 124 8.74 5.59 -6.43
C PHE A 124 8.38 4.55 -7.51
N ASP A 125 7.11 4.22 -7.73
CA ASP A 125 6.71 3.14 -8.65
C ASP A 125 7.17 3.37 -10.09
N TYR A 126 7.21 4.61 -10.54
CA TYR A 126 7.76 5.00 -11.85
C TYR A 126 9.26 5.32 -11.82
N GLY A 127 9.95 4.86 -10.77
CA GLY A 127 11.39 5.04 -10.63
C GLY A 127 11.83 6.47 -10.38
N SER A 128 13.13 6.68 -10.50
CA SER A 128 13.75 7.99 -10.26
C SER A 128 13.30 9.06 -11.26
N ASP A 129 13.18 8.68 -12.53
CA ASP A 129 12.75 9.59 -13.61
C ASP A 129 11.31 10.04 -13.36
N GLY A 130 10.38 9.10 -13.10
CA GLY A 130 8.98 9.42 -12.88
C GLY A 130 8.75 10.33 -11.67
N LEU A 131 9.40 10.08 -10.53
CA LEU A 131 9.31 10.96 -9.37
C LEU A 131 9.87 12.36 -9.66
N ALA A 132 11.01 12.45 -10.36
CA ALA A 132 11.61 13.72 -10.71
C ALA A 132 10.73 14.52 -11.70
N ASP A 133 10.15 13.85 -12.69
CA ASP A 133 9.26 14.46 -13.68
C ASP A 133 7.97 14.94 -13.02
N MET A 134 7.36 14.15 -12.13
CA MET A 134 6.17 14.53 -11.36
C MET A 134 6.42 15.81 -10.54
N LEU A 135 7.51 15.88 -9.79
CA LEU A 135 7.84 17.08 -8.99
C LEU A 135 8.05 18.32 -9.89
N ASN A 136 8.72 18.16 -11.03
CA ASN A 136 8.94 19.24 -11.99
C ASN A 136 7.63 19.66 -12.68
N ALA A 137 6.76 18.73 -13.03
CA ALA A 137 5.44 19.00 -13.59
C ALA A 137 4.56 19.77 -12.58
N ALA A 138 4.57 19.35 -11.31
CA ALA A 138 3.86 20.04 -10.24
C ALA A 138 4.30 21.51 -10.13
N VAL A 139 5.62 21.76 -10.04
CA VAL A 139 6.15 23.14 -9.99
C VAL A 139 5.81 23.94 -11.25
N SER A 140 5.87 23.31 -12.41
CA SER A 140 5.57 23.95 -13.70
C SER A 140 4.10 24.33 -13.85
N SER A 141 3.19 23.67 -13.14
CA SER A 141 1.76 24.01 -13.14
C SER A 141 1.48 25.42 -12.62
N GLY A 142 2.34 25.94 -11.74
CA GLY A 142 2.16 27.22 -11.07
C GLY A 142 0.99 27.26 -10.08
N GLU A 143 0.42 26.10 -9.75
CA GLU A 143 -0.65 25.96 -8.79
C GLU A 143 -0.13 25.97 -7.35
N ASN A 144 -1.04 26.10 -6.37
CA ASN A 144 -0.69 25.92 -4.97
C ASN A 144 -0.36 24.45 -4.74
N LEU A 145 0.79 24.19 -4.12
CA LEU A 145 1.26 22.82 -3.82
C LEU A 145 1.49 22.69 -2.31
N PRO A 146 1.30 21.51 -1.72
CA PRO A 146 1.67 21.27 -0.33
C PRO A 146 3.20 21.40 -0.17
N ARG A 147 3.67 21.73 1.03
CA ARG A 147 5.10 21.62 1.34
C ARG A 147 5.42 20.14 1.52
N MET A 148 6.51 19.68 0.93
CA MET A 148 6.94 18.29 1.05
C MET A 148 8.13 18.19 1.99
N VAL A 149 8.07 17.21 2.93
CA VAL A 149 9.11 17.00 3.94
C VAL A 149 9.52 15.54 4.02
N VAL A 150 10.84 15.27 4.05
CA VAL A 150 11.43 13.93 4.27
C VAL A 150 12.80 14.12 4.92
N CYS A 151 12.96 13.78 6.20
CA CYS A 151 14.18 14.08 6.96
C CYS A 151 15.26 13.00 6.90
N ASN A 152 14.93 11.81 6.48
CA ASN A 152 15.86 10.67 6.58
C ASN A 152 16.53 10.24 5.27
N VAL A 153 16.45 11.05 4.20
CA VAL A 153 17.23 10.78 2.98
C VAL A 153 18.73 11.00 3.26
N ASP A 154 19.57 10.02 2.95
CA ASP A 154 21.03 10.09 3.19
C ASP A 154 21.77 10.70 1.98
N TRP A 155 21.55 11.99 1.75
CA TRP A 155 22.24 12.73 0.70
C TRP A 155 23.76 12.71 0.82
N ASP A 156 24.30 12.65 2.04
CA ASP A 156 25.73 12.69 2.28
C ASP A 156 26.39 11.36 1.89
N ALA A 157 25.76 10.23 2.18
CA ALA A 157 26.23 8.92 1.71
C ALA A 157 26.23 8.84 0.18
N MET A 158 25.14 9.28 -0.47
CA MET A 158 25.03 9.27 -1.92
C MET A 158 26.04 10.22 -2.59
N LYS A 159 26.22 11.44 -2.09
CA LYS A 159 27.26 12.37 -2.56
C LYS A 159 28.66 11.80 -2.44
N LYS A 160 28.95 11.15 -1.33
CA LYS A 160 30.26 10.51 -1.07
C LYS A 160 30.53 9.33 -2.00
N ALA A 161 29.52 8.55 -2.32
CA ALA A 161 29.61 7.43 -3.26
C ALA A 161 29.68 7.88 -4.73
N GLY A 162 29.21 9.09 -5.02
CA GLY A 162 28.92 9.60 -6.35
C GLY A 162 27.51 9.19 -6.78
N PHE A 163 26.65 10.17 -7.00
CA PHE A 163 25.26 9.92 -7.41
C PHE A 163 25.16 9.00 -8.63
N SER A 164 24.18 8.07 -8.61
CA SER A 164 23.63 7.50 -9.85
C SER A 164 22.95 8.61 -10.67
N GLU A 165 22.61 8.34 -11.94
CA GLU A 165 21.86 9.31 -12.73
C GLU A 165 20.48 9.57 -12.12
N GLY A 166 19.75 8.52 -11.70
CA GLY A 166 18.46 8.65 -11.05
C GLY A 166 18.53 9.41 -9.71
N GLN A 167 19.52 9.12 -8.86
CA GLN A 167 19.73 9.86 -7.61
C GLN A 167 19.98 11.35 -7.86
N LYS A 168 20.70 11.68 -8.93
CA LYS A 168 20.96 13.06 -9.32
C LYS A 168 19.69 13.77 -9.78
N GLN A 169 18.88 13.10 -10.61
CA GLN A 169 17.60 13.65 -11.09
C GLN A 169 16.66 13.97 -9.92
N ILE A 170 16.48 13.02 -8.98
CA ILE A 170 15.66 13.26 -7.78
C ILE A 170 16.25 14.39 -6.94
N TYR A 171 17.57 14.44 -6.76
CA TYR A 171 18.20 15.53 -6.00
C TYR A 171 17.90 16.90 -6.60
N GLU A 172 18.00 17.05 -7.93
CA GLU A 172 17.71 18.30 -8.64
C GLU A 172 16.21 18.65 -8.57
N ALA A 173 15.32 17.65 -8.70
CA ALA A 173 13.89 17.83 -8.57
C ALA A 173 13.47 18.24 -7.13
N PHE A 174 14.07 17.66 -6.11
CA PHE A 174 13.86 18.06 -4.70
C PHE A 174 14.25 19.50 -4.46
N GLN A 175 15.39 19.94 -5.02
CA GLN A 175 15.78 21.35 -4.92
C GLN A 175 14.80 22.28 -5.64
N THR A 176 14.27 21.86 -6.80
CA THR A 176 13.33 22.64 -7.61
C THR A 176 11.99 22.77 -6.90
N TYR A 177 11.47 21.68 -6.33
CA TYR A 177 10.23 21.67 -5.56
C TYR A 177 10.38 22.37 -4.20
N GLY A 178 11.54 22.26 -3.59
CA GLY A 178 11.83 22.80 -2.27
C GLY A 178 11.54 21.79 -1.14
N VAL A 179 11.73 20.49 -1.40
CA VAL A 179 11.66 19.43 -0.36
C VAL A 179 12.68 19.69 0.74
N LYS A 180 12.27 19.51 2.00
CA LYS A 180 13.08 19.77 3.20
C LYS A 180 12.95 18.65 4.22
N ASP A 181 13.85 18.65 5.21
CA ASP A 181 13.76 17.76 6.36
C ASP A 181 12.55 18.11 7.24
N TYR A 182 12.27 19.41 7.40
CA TYR A 182 11.10 19.94 8.09
C TYR A 182 10.66 21.31 7.53
N THR A 183 9.45 21.70 7.86
CA THR A 183 8.91 23.03 7.57
C THR A 183 8.24 23.64 8.79
N VAL A 184 8.13 24.98 8.84
CA VAL A 184 7.44 25.68 9.92
C VAL A 184 6.22 26.40 9.37
N ILE A 185 5.09 26.25 10.03
CA ILE A 185 3.79 26.81 9.64
C ILE A 185 3.19 27.57 10.83
N GLN A 186 2.50 28.66 10.53
CA GLN A 186 1.70 29.40 11.50
C GLN A 186 0.23 29.18 11.23
N LYS A 187 -0.52 28.70 12.22
CA LYS A 187 -1.99 28.60 12.23
C LYS A 187 -2.52 29.37 13.45
N GLY A 188 -3.24 30.45 13.23
CA GLY A 188 -3.65 31.33 14.30
C GLY A 188 -2.45 31.81 15.16
N ASP A 189 -2.48 31.51 16.44
CA ASP A 189 -1.41 31.79 17.41
C ASP A 189 -0.45 30.61 17.64
N VAL A 190 -0.64 29.46 16.95
CA VAL A 190 0.18 28.27 17.06
C VAL A 190 1.23 28.23 15.97
N LYS A 191 2.51 28.10 16.34
CA LYS A 191 3.64 27.88 15.42
C LYS A 191 4.06 26.41 15.46
N ILE A 192 3.91 25.72 14.33
CA ILE A 192 4.08 24.27 14.21
C ILE A 192 5.29 23.97 13.34
N ALA A 193 6.20 23.11 13.82
CA ALA A 193 7.18 22.46 12.95
C ALA A 193 6.63 21.09 12.53
N VAL A 194 6.72 20.79 11.22
CA VAL A 194 6.32 19.50 10.66
C VAL A 194 7.51 18.86 9.97
N LEU A 195 7.94 17.68 10.42
CA LEU A 195 8.96 16.86 9.77
C LEU A 195 8.32 15.69 9.06
N GLY A 196 9.05 15.10 8.08
CA GLY A 196 8.62 13.90 7.36
C GLY A 196 9.54 12.72 7.61
N VAL A 197 8.98 11.51 7.66
CA VAL A 197 9.74 10.27 7.87
C VAL A 197 9.31 9.22 6.86
N PHE A 198 10.28 8.54 6.22
CA PHE A 198 10.07 7.40 5.34
C PHE A 198 10.53 6.12 6.06
N GLY A 199 9.62 5.12 6.17
CA GLY A 199 9.82 3.91 6.96
C GLY A 199 10.79 2.90 6.33
N LYS A 200 11.19 1.91 7.11
CA LYS A 200 12.02 0.80 6.63
C LYS A 200 11.20 -0.19 5.83
N ASP A 201 10.00 -0.53 6.31
CA ASP A 201 9.09 -1.40 5.59
C ASP A 201 8.64 -0.74 4.28
N SER A 202 8.38 0.57 4.29
CA SER A 202 8.12 1.35 3.07
C SER A 202 9.27 1.28 2.06
N LEU A 203 10.52 1.33 2.51
CA LEU A 203 11.68 1.15 1.64
C LEU A 203 11.74 -0.28 1.07
N ASP A 204 11.44 -1.29 1.86
CA ASP A 204 11.37 -2.68 1.41
C ASP A 204 10.24 -2.89 0.37
N CYS A 205 9.19 -2.06 0.43
CA CYS A 205 8.08 -2.03 -0.52
C CYS A 205 8.34 -1.14 -1.76
N ALA A 206 9.47 -0.42 -1.83
CA ALA A 206 9.85 0.47 -2.94
C ALA A 206 11.05 -0.07 -3.75
N PRO A 207 10.92 -1.18 -4.51
CA PRO A 207 12.05 -1.83 -5.18
C PRO A 207 12.69 -1.00 -6.30
N THR A 208 12.03 0.04 -6.77
CA THR A 208 12.49 1.00 -7.80
C THR A 208 13.15 2.23 -7.19
N CYS A 209 13.14 2.37 -5.87
CA CYS A 209 13.75 3.48 -5.17
C CYS A 209 15.29 3.37 -5.18
N GLU A 210 15.94 4.39 -5.75
CA GLU A 210 17.41 4.46 -5.76
C GLU A 210 17.99 5.28 -4.59
N LEU A 211 17.15 5.92 -3.78
CA LEU A 211 17.62 6.74 -2.66
C LEU A 211 18.13 5.86 -1.51
N LEU A 212 19.11 6.37 -0.78
CA LEU A 212 19.56 5.79 0.48
C LEU A 212 18.92 6.55 1.64
N PHE A 213 18.50 5.82 2.65
CA PHE A 213 17.85 6.40 3.83
C PHE A 213 18.68 6.09 5.09
N LYS A 214 18.70 7.05 6.03
CA LYS A 214 19.16 6.86 7.40
C LYS A 214 18.10 6.10 8.21
N ASP A 215 18.48 5.61 9.39
CA ASP A 215 17.51 5.09 10.36
C ASP A 215 16.46 6.17 10.68
N PRO A 216 15.15 5.86 10.55
CA PRO A 216 14.08 6.83 10.73
C PRO A 216 14.11 7.53 12.09
N SER A 217 14.29 6.78 13.18
CA SER A 217 14.34 7.34 14.54
C SER A 217 15.58 8.21 14.78
N GLU A 218 16.72 7.84 14.19
CA GLU A 218 17.97 8.61 14.32
C GLU A 218 17.85 9.95 13.59
N ALA A 219 17.40 9.93 12.34
CA ALA A 219 17.22 11.14 11.54
C ALA A 219 16.14 12.07 12.11
N ALA A 220 15.01 11.52 12.55
CA ALA A 220 13.97 12.31 13.19
C ALA A 220 14.46 12.99 14.47
N ARG A 221 15.28 12.29 15.29
CA ARG A 221 15.88 12.87 16.49
C ARG A 221 16.83 14.03 16.14
N GLU A 222 17.72 13.84 15.15
CA GLU A 222 18.61 14.91 14.66
C GLU A 222 17.79 16.13 14.20
N THR A 223 16.72 15.91 13.44
CA THR A 223 15.85 16.97 12.93
C THR A 223 15.10 17.68 14.06
N VAL A 224 14.57 16.96 15.05
CA VAL A 224 13.91 17.56 16.24
C VAL A 224 14.90 18.38 17.07
N GLU A 225 16.14 17.93 17.25
CA GLU A 225 17.19 18.70 17.91
C GLU A 225 17.50 19.99 17.13
N GLU A 226 17.53 19.93 15.81
CA GLU A 226 17.71 21.11 14.95
C GLU A 226 16.54 22.09 15.07
N ILE A 227 15.28 21.62 15.02
CA ILE A 227 14.07 22.42 15.21
C ILE A 227 14.15 23.15 16.56
N LYS A 228 14.36 22.43 17.66
CA LYS A 228 14.42 23.00 19.03
C LYS A 228 15.54 24.03 19.20
N LYS A 229 16.60 23.93 18.42
CA LYS A 229 17.74 24.87 18.46
C LYS A 229 17.49 26.13 17.65
N ASN A 230 16.82 26.01 16.50
CA ASN A 230 16.73 27.08 15.50
C ASN A 230 15.37 27.75 15.48
N GLU A 231 14.31 27.07 15.93
CA GLU A 231 12.93 27.50 15.87
C GLU A 231 12.32 27.60 17.28
N ASP A 232 11.50 28.64 17.45
CA ASP A 232 10.63 28.77 18.64
C ASP A 232 9.23 28.32 18.22
N VAL A 233 8.93 27.03 18.42
CA VAL A 233 7.67 26.41 17.99
C VAL A 233 6.90 25.89 19.19
N ASP A 234 5.57 25.85 19.04
CA ASP A 234 4.64 25.40 20.06
C ASP A 234 4.35 23.89 19.94
N MET A 235 4.42 23.35 18.72
CA MET A 235 4.14 21.95 18.41
C MET A 235 5.18 21.40 17.43
N ILE A 236 5.53 20.12 17.60
CA ILE A 236 6.29 19.34 16.61
C ILE A 236 5.40 18.20 16.14
N ALA A 237 4.98 18.25 14.89
CA ALA A 237 4.22 17.19 14.21
C ALA A 237 5.10 16.43 13.23
N CYS A 238 4.76 15.16 12.98
CA CYS A 238 5.41 14.32 11.99
C CYS A 238 4.37 13.77 11.01
N VAL A 239 4.61 13.91 9.71
CA VAL A 239 3.93 13.13 8.67
C VAL A 239 4.84 11.94 8.37
N SER A 240 4.36 10.73 8.67
CA SER A 240 5.17 9.52 8.62
C SER A 240 4.59 8.52 7.63
N HIS A 241 5.45 8.00 6.76
CA HIS A 241 5.11 6.85 5.93
C HIS A 241 5.92 5.64 6.40
N SER A 242 5.65 5.21 7.66
CA SER A 242 6.33 4.10 8.30
C SER A 242 5.38 3.02 8.81
N GLY A 243 4.20 3.41 9.28
CA GLY A 243 3.11 2.52 9.63
C GLY A 243 3.02 2.07 11.09
N THR A 244 1.84 1.54 11.42
CA THR A 244 1.51 0.94 12.71
C THR A 244 1.06 -0.50 12.54
N TRP A 245 1.42 -1.38 13.50
CA TRP A 245 1.03 -2.81 13.52
C TRP A 245 0.49 -3.20 14.88
N GLU A 246 -0.25 -4.32 14.97
CA GLU A 246 -0.74 -4.87 16.25
C GLU A 246 0.38 -5.24 17.23
N ASP A 247 1.56 -5.67 16.72
CA ASP A 247 2.75 -5.92 17.55
C ASP A 247 3.59 -4.64 17.64
N GLU A 248 3.50 -3.95 18.78
CA GLU A 248 4.29 -2.75 19.09
C GLU A 248 5.82 -2.90 18.83
N LYS A 249 6.35 -4.12 18.77
CA LYS A 249 7.78 -4.35 18.54
C LYS A 249 8.20 -4.14 17.10
N VAL A 250 7.26 -4.21 16.18
CA VAL A 250 7.47 -3.98 14.75
C VAL A 250 6.73 -2.74 14.24
N SER A 251 5.87 -2.15 15.07
CA SER A 251 5.12 -0.93 14.78
C SER A 251 6.07 0.26 14.70
N GLU A 252 6.45 0.67 13.47
CA GLU A 252 7.55 1.62 13.25
C GLU A 252 7.24 3.01 13.84
N ASP A 253 5.98 3.49 13.74
CA ASP A 253 5.61 4.80 14.29
C ASP A 253 5.50 4.80 15.82
N GLU A 254 5.15 3.68 16.44
CA GLU A 254 5.24 3.56 17.90
C GLU A 254 6.69 3.51 18.38
N ILE A 255 7.58 2.85 17.62
CA ILE A 255 9.02 2.85 17.87
C ILE A 255 9.59 4.26 17.69
N LEU A 256 9.18 4.99 16.65
CA LEU A 256 9.56 6.38 16.41
C LEU A 256 9.13 7.28 17.59
N ALA A 257 7.87 7.24 17.99
CA ALA A 257 7.33 8.02 19.11
C ALA A 257 8.10 7.73 20.43
N LYS A 258 8.41 6.47 20.70
CA LYS A 258 9.19 6.07 21.87
C LYS A 258 10.62 6.59 21.83
N ASN A 259 11.26 6.62 20.66
CA ASN A 259 12.65 7.02 20.47
C ASN A 259 12.81 8.54 20.36
N VAL A 260 11.77 9.27 19.95
CA VAL A 260 11.76 10.72 19.76
C VAL A 260 10.54 11.33 20.46
N PRO A 261 10.50 11.32 21.80
CA PRO A 261 9.34 11.70 22.59
C PRO A 261 9.04 13.20 22.58
N ASP A 262 9.81 14.00 21.87
CA ASP A 262 9.55 15.43 21.65
C ASP A 262 8.58 15.70 20.50
N ILE A 263 8.21 14.68 19.72
CA ILE A 263 7.13 14.76 18.72
C ILE A 263 5.78 14.71 19.46
N ASP A 264 4.88 15.65 19.18
CA ASP A 264 3.56 15.74 19.80
C ASP A 264 2.51 14.94 19.03
N LEU A 265 2.57 14.93 17.69
CA LEU A 265 1.63 14.25 16.81
C LEU A 265 2.36 13.51 15.69
N ILE A 266 1.94 12.28 15.38
CA ILE A 266 2.35 11.53 14.19
C ILE A 266 1.09 11.19 13.38
N VAL A 267 1.04 11.63 12.11
CA VAL A 267 0.10 11.12 11.11
C VAL A 267 0.77 9.95 10.43
N SER A 268 0.24 8.75 10.65
CA SER A 268 0.83 7.46 10.24
C SER A 268 0.15 6.91 9.00
N GLY A 269 0.89 6.80 7.88
CA GLY A 269 0.49 6.14 6.63
C GLY A 269 1.08 4.73 6.47
N HIS A 270 1.11 4.20 5.24
CA HIS A 270 1.71 2.96 4.78
C HIS A 270 0.90 1.69 5.07
N THR A 271 0.45 1.46 6.27
CA THR A 271 -0.21 0.20 6.67
C THR A 271 -1.73 0.22 6.46
N HIS A 272 -2.27 1.29 5.88
CA HIS A 272 -3.71 1.50 5.67
C HIS A 272 -4.54 1.32 6.96
N THR A 273 -3.90 1.47 8.11
CA THR A 273 -4.56 1.27 9.40
C THR A 273 -5.64 2.31 9.63
N GLN A 274 -6.81 1.88 10.08
CA GLN A 274 -7.88 2.74 10.54
C GLN A 274 -7.94 2.67 12.07
N LEU A 275 -7.43 3.69 12.74
CA LEU A 275 -7.44 3.77 14.19
C LEU A 275 -8.76 4.39 14.67
N ALA A 276 -9.61 3.60 15.34
CA ALA A 276 -10.84 4.11 15.95
C ALA A 276 -10.58 5.08 17.11
N GLU A 277 -9.42 4.95 17.76
CA GLU A 277 -8.89 5.82 18.81
C GLU A 277 -7.40 6.03 18.57
N PRO A 278 -6.82 7.21 18.88
CA PRO A 278 -5.39 7.44 18.72
C PRO A 278 -4.55 6.49 19.57
N ILE A 279 -3.38 6.10 19.08
CA ILE A 279 -2.38 5.42 19.90
C ILE A 279 -1.59 6.49 20.67
N LEU A 280 -1.47 6.33 21.99
CA LEU A 280 -0.66 7.21 22.85
C LEU A 280 0.63 6.49 23.25
N GLN A 281 1.76 6.95 22.72
CA GLN A 281 3.07 6.48 23.12
C GLN A 281 3.80 7.55 23.96
N GLY A 282 3.69 7.46 25.28
CA GLY A 282 4.10 8.54 26.18
C GLY A 282 3.18 9.74 26.03
N ASP A 283 3.72 10.90 25.64
CA ASP A 283 2.95 12.11 25.33
C ASP A 283 2.73 12.30 23.81
N THR A 284 3.25 11.41 22.96
CA THR A 284 3.06 11.47 21.52
C THR A 284 1.73 10.82 21.15
N CYS A 285 0.93 11.51 20.34
CA CYS A 285 -0.33 11.04 19.78
C CYS A 285 -0.08 10.52 18.35
N ILE A 286 -0.49 9.28 18.04
CA ILE A 286 -0.38 8.69 16.69
C ILE A 286 -1.78 8.50 16.14
N VAL A 287 -2.04 9.01 14.93
CA VAL A 287 -3.33 8.98 14.26
C VAL A 287 -3.21 8.37 12.86
N SER A 288 -4.27 7.69 12.40
CA SER A 288 -4.31 7.05 11.09
C SER A 288 -5.78 6.88 10.67
N CYS A 289 -6.12 7.23 9.40
CA CYS A 289 -7.52 7.32 8.94
C CYS A 289 -7.91 6.26 7.89
N GLY A 290 -7.07 5.28 7.64
CA GLY A 290 -7.29 4.26 6.61
C GLY A 290 -6.79 4.71 5.23
N GLU A 291 -7.37 4.21 4.16
CA GLU A 291 -6.89 4.37 2.78
C GLU A 291 -7.93 5.01 1.86
N TYR A 292 -7.47 5.45 0.66
CA TYR A 292 -8.28 5.84 -0.50
C TYR A 292 -9.23 7.01 -0.26
N GLY A 293 -8.98 7.78 0.80
CA GLY A 293 -9.88 8.88 1.18
C GLY A 293 -11.28 8.41 1.63
N LYS A 294 -11.41 7.15 2.11
CA LYS A 294 -12.66 6.63 2.70
C LYS A 294 -13.08 7.40 3.94
N ASN A 295 -12.11 7.96 4.66
CA ASN A 295 -12.33 8.82 5.82
C ASN A 295 -11.48 10.09 5.72
N LEU A 296 -12.00 11.18 6.25
CA LEU A 296 -11.21 12.34 6.64
C LEU A 296 -10.92 12.23 8.14
N GLY A 297 -9.64 12.18 8.51
CA GLY A 297 -9.25 12.21 9.91
C GLY A 297 -9.34 13.62 10.45
N THR A 298 -9.90 13.77 11.66
CA THR A 298 -9.99 15.05 12.37
C THR A 298 -9.49 14.89 13.80
N ILE A 299 -8.67 15.83 14.27
CA ILE A 299 -8.20 15.86 15.65
C ILE A 299 -8.09 17.30 16.12
N SER A 300 -8.64 17.59 17.33
CA SER A 300 -8.46 18.85 18.00
C SER A 300 -7.55 18.64 19.21
N MET A 301 -6.59 19.53 19.38
CA MET A 301 -5.60 19.43 20.46
C MET A 301 -5.45 20.75 21.19
N THR A 302 -5.22 20.68 22.52
CA THR A 302 -4.97 21.84 23.38
C THR A 302 -3.62 21.71 24.08
N GLN A 303 -2.84 22.79 24.09
CA GLN A 303 -1.55 22.84 24.77
C GLN A 303 -1.73 23.00 26.28
N LYS A 304 -1.12 22.10 27.06
CA LYS A 304 -1.12 22.13 28.52
C LYS A 304 -0.10 23.16 29.07
N GLU A 305 -0.22 23.48 30.35
CA GLU A 305 0.72 24.37 31.07
C GLU A 305 2.19 23.88 31.01
N ASN A 306 2.43 22.59 30.82
CA ASN A 306 3.77 22.00 30.66
C ASN A 306 4.32 22.08 29.23
N GLY A 307 3.56 22.71 28.31
CA GLY A 307 3.92 22.84 26.90
C GLY A 307 3.60 21.63 26.02
N ARG A 308 3.10 20.52 26.57
CA ARG A 308 2.71 19.32 25.81
C ARG A 308 1.27 19.45 25.32
N TRP A 309 0.95 18.72 24.26
CA TRP A 309 -0.38 18.74 23.65
C TRP A 309 -1.21 17.56 24.11
N GLU A 310 -2.50 17.78 24.29
CA GLU A 310 -3.49 16.76 24.64
C GLU A 310 -4.63 16.78 23.64
N THR A 311 -5.11 15.58 23.25
CA THR A 311 -6.25 15.42 22.37
C THR A 311 -7.55 15.77 23.10
N ASP A 312 -8.29 16.71 22.55
CA ASP A 312 -9.64 17.08 23.00
C ASP A 312 -10.70 16.22 22.31
N THR A 313 -10.61 16.13 20.97
CA THR A 313 -11.50 15.32 20.13
C THR A 313 -10.70 14.60 19.04
N TYR A 314 -11.18 13.44 18.67
CA TYR A 314 -10.68 12.66 17.54
C TYR A 314 -11.85 11.97 16.85
N GLU A 315 -11.92 12.08 15.53
CA GLU A 315 -12.97 11.45 14.74
C GLU A 315 -12.44 11.07 13.37
N LEU A 316 -12.88 9.93 12.85
CA LEU A 316 -12.76 9.55 11.46
C LEU A 316 -14.11 9.80 10.77
N VAL A 317 -14.19 10.83 9.95
CA VAL A 317 -15.42 11.23 9.26
C VAL A 317 -15.53 10.42 7.96
N PRO A 318 -16.50 9.48 7.84
CA PRO A 318 -16.65 8.69 6.63
C PRO A 318 -17.03 9.56 5.43
N VAL A 319 -16.36 9.33 4.30
CA VAL A 319 -16.63 10.04 3.04
C VAL A 319 -17.59 9.21 2.20
N THR A 320 -18.89 9.45 2.37
CA THR A 320 -19.99 8.68 1.75
C THR A 320 -20.72 9.47 0.68
N ASP A 321 -21.63 8.81 -0.05
CA ASP A 321 -22.50 9.42 -1.05
C ASP A 321 -23.58 10.39 -0.48
N GLU A 322 -23.75 10.40 0.85
CA GLU A 322 -24.57 11.42 1.53
C GLU A 322 -23.91 12.81 1.48
N ILE A 323 -22.58 12.88 1.28
CA ILE A 323 -21.84 14.12 1.18
C ILE A 323 -21.90 14.64 -0.25
N LYS A 324 -22.43 15.86 -0.41
CA LYS A 324 -22.48 16.48 -1.73
C LYS A 324 -21.06 16.79 -2.23
N ALA A 325 -20.70 16.28 -3.41
CA ALA A 325 -19.45 16.60 -4.07
C ALA A 325 -19.33 18.11 -4.39
N ASP A 326 -18.17 18.70 -4.17
CA ASP A 326 -17.85 20.06 -4.61
C ASP A 326 -17.73 20.10 -6.14
N GLU A 327 -18.60 20.87 -6.79
CA GLU A 327 -18.72 20.91 -8.25
C GLU A 327 -17.43 21.45 -8.93
N ALA A 328 -16.71 22.36 -8.29
CA ALA A 328 -15.51 22.94 -8.87
C ALA A 328 -14.33 21.93 -8.79
N THR A 329 -14.25 21.19 -7.68
CA THR A 329 -13.28 20.10 -7.52
C THR A 329 -13.53 18.97 -8.50
N GLN A 330 -14.80 18.53 -8.64
CA GLN A 330 -15.17 17.47 -9.60
C GLN A 330 -14.80 17.88 -11.02
N LYS A 331 -15.12 19.09 -11.44
CA LYS A 331 -14.77 19.57 -12.78
C LYS A 331 -13.24 19.53 -13.03
N LYS A 332 -12.43 19.83 -12.02
CA LYS A 332 -10.97 19.77 -12.15
C LYS A 332 -10.48 18.32 -12.27
N ILE A 333 -11.11 17.39 -11.55
CA ILE A 333 -10.84 15.96 -11.67
C ILE A 333 -11.22 15.46 -13.07
N ASP A 334 -12.39 15.88 -13.59
CA ASP A 334 -12.86 15.50 -14.93
C ASP A 334 -11.86 15.96 -16.01
N GLU A 335 -11.32 17.20 -15.90
CA GLU A 335 -10.32 17.74 -16.83
C GLU A 335 -9.02 16.90 -16.81
N LEU A 336 -8.58 16.42 -15.66
CA LEU A 336 -7.43 15.52 -15.53
C LEU A 336 -7.73 14.14 -16.11
N SER A 337 -8.93 13.62 -15.85
CA SER A 337 -9.39 12.33 -16.38
C SER A 337 -9.51 12.34 -17.91
N ASP A 338 -9.95 13.46 -18.53
CA ASP A 338 -9.97 13.62 -19.98
C ASP A 338 -8.55 13.57 -20.59
N THR A 339 -7.54 14.00 -19.83
CA THR A 339 -6.12 13.88 -20.20
C THR A 339 -5.67 12.41 -20.22
N VAL A 340 -6.14 11.60 -19.28
CA VAL A 340 -5.89 10.16 -19.25
C VAL A 340 -6.43 9.46 -20.51
N ASP A 341 -7.69 9.72 -20.89
CA ASP A 341 -8.27 9.15 -22.11
C ASP A 341 -7.43 9.49 -23.35
N THR A 342 -6.96 10.75 -23.43
CA THR A 342 -6.23 11.24 -24.60
C THR A 342 -4.79 10.73 -24.64
N ASN A 343 -4.06 10.78 -23.51
CA ASN A 343 -2.61 10.55 -23.48
C ASN A 343 -2.26 9.09 -23.22
N TYR A 344 -3.10 8.36 -22.49
CA TYR A 344 -2.83 6.98 -22.09
C TYR A 344 -3.75 5.98 -22.77
N LEU A 345 -5.06 5.99 -22.52
CA LEU A 345 -6.00 4.97 -22.99
C LEU A 345 -6.12 4.92 -24.51
N SER A 346 -5.96 6.06 -25.20
CA SER A 346 -5.92 6.09 -26.67
C SER A 346 -4.84 5.20 -27.27
N ASN A 347 -3.76 4.91 -26.53
CA ASN A 347 -2.74 3.98 -26.95
C ASN A 347 -3.25 2.54 -27.07
N PHE A 348 -4.27 2.19 -26.30
CA PHE A 348 -4.87 0.85 -26.26
C PHE A 348 -6.20 0.78 -27.01
N GLY A 349 -6.72 1.92 -27.48
CA GLY A 349 -7.99 2.02 -28.21
C GLY A 349 -9.22 2.07 -27.30
N TYR A 350 -9.05 2.36 -26.02
CA TYR A 350 -10.09 2.44 -25.01
C TYR A 350 -10.41 3.88 -24.58
N THR A 351 -11.55 4.03 -23.91
CA THR A 351 -11.90 5.17 -23.06
C THR A 351 -12.27 4.68 -21.66
N ARG A 352 -12.10 5.49 -20.62
CA ARG A 352 -12.27 5.06 -19.21
C ARG A 352 -13.70 4.55 -18.90
N GLU A 353 -14.72 5.16 -19.51
CA GLU A 353 -16.13 4.85 -19.26
C GLU A 353 -16.66 3.71 -20.15
N GLU A 354 -15.85 3.17 -21.05
CA GLU A 354 -16.24 2.07 -21.93
C GLU A 354 -16.60 0.84 -21.11
N ILE A 355 -17.79 0.30 -21.33
CA ILE A 355 -18.28 -0.90 -20.65
C ILE A 355 -17.71 -2.13 -21.37
N LEU A 356 -17.02 -2.97 -20.63
CA LEU A 356 -16.37 -4.18 -21.13
C LEU A 356 -17.27 -5.40 -20.99
N ALA A 357 -17.98 -5.51 -19.86
CA ALA A 357 -18.91 -6.60 -19.59
C ALA A 357 -19.93 -6.19 -18.52
N GLU A 358 -21.07 -6.89 -18.50
CA GLU A 358 -22.02 -6.88 -17.38
C GLU A 358 -21.74 -8.05 -16.44
N ASN A 359 -21.81 -7.76 -15.14
CA ASN A 359 -21.50 -8.72 -14.08
C ASN A 359 -22.66 -8.93 -13.11
N ASP A 360 -23.18 -10.15 -13.06
CA ASP A 360 -24.18 -10.57 -12.07
C ASP A 360 -23.59 -11.38 -10.89
N ILE A 361 -22.28 -11.65 -10.94
CA ILE A 361 -21.56 -12.51 -10.00
C ILE A 361 -20.99 -11.66 -8.85
N GLU A 362 -20.95 -12.23 -7.66
CA GLU A 362 -20.24 -11.67 -6.52
C GLU A 362 -18.78 -12.15 -6.56
N PHE A 363 -17.86 -11.26 -6.92
CA PHE A 363 -16.43 -11.53 -6.86
C PHE A 363 -15.90 -11.36 -5.43
N ASN A 364 -14.88 -12.15 -5.10
CA ASN A 364 -14.22 -12.07 -3.81
C ASN A 364 -13.60 -10.69 -3.58
N SER A 365 -13.63 -10.23 -2.34
CA SER A 365 -12.98 -8.99 -1.93
C SER A 365 -11.47 -9.16 -1.78
N LEU A 366 -10.71 -8.06 -1.78
CA LEU A 366 -9.27 -8.06 -1.49
C LEU A 366 -8.99 -8.64 -0.10
N SER A 367 -9.79 -8.30 0.91
CA SER A 367 -9.68 -8.86 2.26
C SER A 367 -9.86 -10.38 2.28
N GLU A 368 -10.71 -10.95 1.41
CA GLU A 368 -10.81 -12.40 1.27
C GLU A 368 -9.57 -12.99 0.61
N MET A 369 -8.97 -12.31 -0.38
CA MET A 369 -7.70 -12.75 -0.99
C MET A 369 -6.56 -12.77 0.02
N GLU A 370 -6.55 -11.86 0.98
CA GLU A 370 -5.56 -11.81 2.05
C GLU A 370 -5.82 -12.81 3.17
N THR A 371 -7.08 -13.12 3.50
CA THR A 371 -7.43 -13.93 4.66
C THR A 371 -7.72 -15.39 4.31
N LYS A 372 -8.29 -15.68 3.13
CA LYS A 372 -8.65 -17.03 2.69
C LYS A 372 -7.53 -17.63 1.84
N HIS A 373 -7.10 -18.85 2.19
CA HIS A 373 -6.12 -19.61 1.41
C HIS A 373 -6.81 -20.73 0.63
N GLU A 374 -7.63 -20.35 -0.32
CA GLU A 374 -8.43 -21.25 -1.16
C GLU A 374 -8.56 -20.69 -2.58
N GLU A 375 -9.25 -21.39 -3.47
CA GLU A 375 -9.61 -20.90 -4.78
C GLU A 375 -10.60 -19.73 -4.65
N LEU A 376 -10.33 -18.63 -5.34
CA LEU A 376 -11.16 -17.41 -5.33
C LEU A 376 -11.41 -16.96 -6.76
N ASN A 377 -12.66 -16.66 -7.08
CA ASN A 377 -13.10 -16.37 -8.44
C ASN A 377 -12.47 -15.12 -9.06
N LEU A 378 -12.10 -14.14 -8.24
CA LEU A 378 -11.37 -12.96 -8.72
C LEU A 378 -9.98 -13.34 -9.26
N GLY A 379 -9.27 -14.23 -8.57
CA GLY A 379 -7.98 -14.75 -9.05
C GLY A 379 -8.14 -15.65 -10.28
N ASP A 380 -9.25 -16.39 -10.36
CA ASP A 380 -9.53 -17.28 -11.49
C ASP A 380 -9.77 -16.51 -12.79
N ILE A 381 -10.64 -15.51 -12.78
CA ILE A 381 -10.93 -14.70 -13.99
C ILE A 381 -9.67 -13.96 -14.49
N ILE A 382 -8.85 -13.43 -13.57
CA ILE A 382 -7.61 -12.73 -13.91
C ILE A 382 -6.58 -13.69 -14.51
N SER A 383 -6.39 -14.87 -13.90
CA SER A 383 -5.44 -15.86 -14.44
C SER A 383 -5.88 -16.44 -15.78
N ASP A 384 -7.19 -16.62 -16.00
CA ASP A 384 -7.74 -17.04 -17.29
C ASP A 384 -7.56 -15.95 -18.37
N ALA A 385 -7.70 -14.67 -17.97
CA ALA A 385 -7.45 -13.54 -18.86
C ALA A 385 -6.02 -13.52 -19.40
N TYR A 386 -5.03 -13.83 -18.58
CA TYR A 386 -3.63 -13.91 -19.02
C TYR A 386 -3.42 -14.99 -20.09
N VAL A 387 -4.01 -16.18 -19.87
CA VAL A 387 -3.96 -17.26 -20.88
C VAL A 387 -4.63 -16.80 -22.18
N TYR A 388 -5.85 -16.26 -22.07
CA TYR A 388 -6.62 -15.82 -23.24
C TYR A 388 -5.85 -14.78 -24.05
N ALA A 389 -5.40 -13.71 -23.42
CA ALA A 389 -4.76 -12.61 -24.10
C ALA A 389 -3.47 -13.05 -24.80
N VAL A 390 -2.60 -13.82 -24.12
CA VAL A 390 -1.35 -14.30 -24.75
C VAL A 390 -1.60 -15.27 -25.91
N GLU A 391 -2.59 -16.15 -25.82
CA GLU A 391 -2.94 -17.06 -26.90
C GLU A 391 -3.58 -16.36 -28.11
N ASN A 392 -4.14 -15.15 -27.91
CA ASN A 392 -4.87 -14.41 -28.95
C ASN A 392 -4.12 -13.16 -29.45
N THR A 393 -2.97 -12.79 -28.88
CA THR A 393 -2.16 -11.69 -29.45
C THR A 393 -1.66 -12.04 -30.86
N GLY A 394 -1.56 -11.02 -31.71
CA GLY A 394 -1.07 -11.19 -33.09
C GLY A 394 0.36 -11.74 -33.21
N ASP A 395 1.16 -11.59 -32.14
CA ASP A 395 2.57 -11.99 -32.09
C ASP A 395 2.80 -13.36 -31.41
N SER A 396 1.74 -14.04 -30.96
CA SER A 396 1.85 -15.29 -30.18
C SER A 396 2.28 -16.51 -31.00
N ASP A 397 2.37 -16.45 -32.34
CA ASP A 397 2.57 -17.59 -33.23
C ASP A 397 1.66 -18.81 -32.92
N GLY A 398 0.59 -18.60 -32.13
CA GLY A 398 -0.31 -19.64 -31.65
C GLY A 398 0.34 -20.55 -30.61
N GLU A 399 1.39 -20.12 -29.92
CA GLU A 399 1.99 -20.89 -28.82
C GLU A 399 1.00 -21.02 -27.66
N LYS A 400 0.73 -22.27 -27.25
CA LYS A 400 -0.16 -22.60 -26.15
C LYS A 400 0.47 -22.19 -24.82
N VAL A 401 -0.29 -21.52 -23.96
CA VAL A 401 0.07 -21.31 -22.56
C VAL A 401 -0.33 -22.54 -21.75
N ASP A 402 0.60 -23.11 -20.98
CA ASP A 402 0.30 -24.25 -20.10
C ASP A 402 -0.21 -23.79 -18.73
N VAL A 403 0.33 -22.69 -18.20
CA VAL A 403 -0.02 -22.16 -16.86
C VAL A 403 0.06 -20.62 -16.87
N ALA A 404 -0.95 -19.96 -16.29
CA ALA A 404 -0.81 -18.58 -15.87
C ALA A 404 -0.76 -18.49 -14.33
N ILE A 405 -0.01 -17.53 -13.80
CA ILE A 405 0.22 -17.33 -12.37
C ILE A 405 -0.04 -15.86 -12.01
N VAL A 406 -0.91 -15.62 -11.03
CA VAL A 406 -1.27 -14.29 -10.52
C VAL A 406 -1.13 -14.29 -9.01
N PRO A 407 -0.29 -13.44 -8.41
CA PRO A 407 -0.21 -13.31 -6.95
C PRO A 407 -1.28 -12.35 -6.43
N ALA A 408 -1.78 -12.58 -5.23
CA ALA A 408 -2.75 -11.70 -4.56
C ALA A 408 -2.26 -10.24 -4.48
N GLY A 409 -0.96 -10.03 -4.26
CA GLY A 409 -0.37 -8.71 -4.09
C GLY A 409 -0.38 -7.80 -5.33
N THR A 410 -0.67 -8.32 -6.52
CA THR A 410 -0.83 -7.50 -7.74
C THR A 410 -2.27 -7.07 -7.98
N VAL A 411 -3.24 -7.70 -7.32
CA VAL A 411 -4.66 -7.37 -7.42
C VAL A 411 -4.97 -6.21 -6.47
N ARG A 412 -5.47 -5.10 -7.00
CA ARG A 412 -5.66 -3.84 -6.25
C ARG A 412 -7.12 -3.45 -6.08
N ASP A 413 -8.05 -4.07 -6.81
CA ASP A 413 -9.49 -3.85 -6.71
C ASP A 413 -10.26 -5.10 -7.13
N THR A 414 -11.56 -5.14 -6.86
CA THR A 414 -12.48 -6.21 -7.22
C THR A 414 -13.59 -5.69 -8.13
N TYR A 415 -14.34 -6.62 -8.77
CA TYR A 415 -15.44 -6.27 -9.64
C TYR A 415 -16.77 -6.38 -8.90
N THR A 416 -17.52 -5.28 -8.88
CA THR A 416 -18.88 -5.22 -8.31
C THR A 416 -19.92 -5.67 -9.32
N LYS A 417 -21.14 -5.99 -8.85
CA LYS A 417 -22.27 -6.27 -9.74
C LYS A 417 -22.67 -5.04 -10.53
N GLY A 418 -23.06 -5.25 -11.77
CA GLY A 418 -23.39 -4.23 -12.75
C GLY A 418 -22.34 -4.12 -13.85
N ASN A 419 -22.21 -2.95 -14.46
CA ASN A 419 -21.27 -2.73 -15.54
C ASN A 419 -19.82 -2.70 -15.04
N ILE A 420 -18.95 -3.44 -15.72
CA ILE A 420 -17.49 -3.38 -15.52
C ILE A 420 -16.91 -2.48 -16.62
N THR A 421 -16.29 -1.38 -16.22
CA THR A 421 -15.68 -0.41 -17.15
C THR A 421 -14.16 -0.63 -17.29
N VAL A 422 -13.56 0.01 -18.30
CA VAL A 422 -12.10 0.04 -18.49
C VAL A 422 -11.41 0.60 -17.26
N GLU A 423 -11.95 1.66 -16.65
CA GLU A 423 -11.38 2.24 -15.43
C GLU A 423 -11.33 1.22 -14.28
N GLN A 424 -12.41 0.48 -14.03
CA GLN A 424 -12.43 -0.56 -12.99
C GLN A 424 -11.44 -1.70 -13.26
N VAL A 425 -11.31 -2.11 -14.52
CA VAL A 425 -10.32 -3.14 -14.90
C VAL A 425 -8.90 -2.63 -14.74
N TYR A 426 -8.62 -1.39 -15.14
CA TYR A 426 -7.31 -0.79 -14.89
C TYR A 426 -7.01 -0.72 -13.39
N ASN A 427 -7.95 -0.23 -12.58
CA ASN A 427 -7.77 -0.09 -11.13
C ASN A 427 -7.49 -1.43 -10.45
N SER A 428 -8.05 -2.53 -10.96
CA SER A 428 -7.77 -3.88 -10.42
C SER A 428 -6.32 -4.35 -10.67
N PHE A 429 -5.60 -3.73 -11.64
CA PHE A 429 -4.22 -4.09 -12.01
C PHE A 429 -3.39 -2.84 -12.39
N SER A 430 -3.39 -1.85 -11.52
CA SER A 430 -2.85 -0.50 -11.78
C SER A 430 -1.34 -0.35 -11.59
N LEU A 431 -0.64 -1.38 -11.07
CA LEU A 431 0.75 -1.22 -10.62
C LEU A 431 1.79 -1.19 -11.75
N GLY A 432 2.84 -0.39 -11.52
CA GLY A 432 4.12 -0.40 -12.20
C GLY A 432 4.13 0.14 -13.63
N THR A 433 5.25 -0.08 -14.30
CA THR A 433 5.50 0.31 -15.69
C THR A 433 6.28 -0.77 -16.42
N GLY A 434 6.25 -0.75 -17.75
CA GLY A 434 7.11 -1.56 -18.61
C GLY A 434 8.27 -0.78 -19.24
N LYS A 435 9.04 -1.43 -20.12
CA LYS A 435 10.12 -0.78 -20.89
C LYS A 435 9.62 0.26 -21.89
N ASP A 436 8.36 0.16 -22.30
CA ASP A 436 7.72 1.12 -23.19
C ASP A 436 7.41 2.46 -22.49
N GLY A 437 7.64 2.55 -21.17
CA GLY A 437 7.37 3.72 -20.35
C GLY A 437 5.88 3.94 -20.06
N LEU A 438 4.99 3.04 -20.49
CA LEU A 438 3.56 3.13 -20.21
C LEU A 438 3.22 2.45 -18.89
N ALA A 439 2.28 3.04 -18.15
CA ALA A 439 1.77 2.51 -16.89
C ALA A 439 1.18 1.09 -17.07
N GLY A 440 1.22 0.32 -15.99
CA GLY A 440 0.81 -1.08 -15.94
C GLY A 440 1.96 -2.04 -16.24
N TYR A 441 2.11 -3.07 -15.39
CA TYR A 441 3.07 -4.13 -15.65
C TYR A 441 2.71 -4.91 -16.90
N PRO A 442 3.71 -5.21 -17.80
CA PRO A 442 3.47 -6.11 -18.92
C PRO A 442 3.36 -7.57 -18.46
N LEU A 443 2.66 -8.38 -19.25
CA LEU A 443 2.75 -9.83 -19.14
C LEU A 443 4.12 -10.33 -19.62
N ILE A 444 4.64 -11.33 -18.92
CA ILE A 444 5.91 -11.99 -19.21
C ILE A 444 5.67 -13.43 -19.62
N SER A 445 6.28 -13.83 -20.72
CA SER A 445 6.27 -15.20 -21.23
C SER A 445 7.58 -15.89 -20.89
N ALA A 446 7.53 -16.98 -20.12
CA ALA A 446 8.70 -17.73 -19.70
C ALA A 446 8.39 -19.23 -19.63
N TYR A 447 9.41 -20.04 -19.42
CA TYR A 447 9.29 -21.49 -19.27
C TYR A 447 9.82 -21.93 -17.91
N LEU A 448 9.06 -22.80 -17.24
CA LEU A 448 9.46 -23.50 -16.03
C LEU A 448 9.48 -25.01 -16.25
N THR A 449 10.41 -25.71 -15.59
CA THR A 449 10.36 -27.17 -15.53
C THR A 449 9.17 -27.61 -14.67
N GLY A 450 8.65 -28.83 -14.88
CA GLY A 450 7.55 -29.34 -14.06
C GLY A 450 7.91 -29.45 -12.59
N LYS A 451 9.19 -29.64 -12.26
CA LYS A 451 9.67 -29.58 -10.87
C LYS A 451 9.57 -28.19 -10.29
N GLU A 452 9.83 -27.14 -11.07
CA GLU A 452 9.67 -25.75 -10.64
C GLU A 452 8.20 -25.37 -10.50
N LEU A 453 7.30 -25.85 -11.38
CA LEU A 453 5.85 -25.69 -11.23
C LEU A 453 5.33 -26.27 -9.91
N LYS A 454 5.73 -27.51 -9.57
CA LYS A 454 5.41 -28.11 -8.27
C LYS A 454 6.00 -27.30 -7.11
N THR A 455 7.12 -26.62 -7.32
CA THR A 455 7.73 -25.73 -6.33
C THR A 455 6.91 -24.44 -6.19
N VAL A 456 6.35 -23.89 -7.28
CA VAL A 456 5.41 -22.74 -7.24
C VAL A 456 4.20 -23.07 -6.36
N ALA A 457 3.57 -24.23 -6.57
CA ALA A 457 2.46 -24.67 -5.72
C ALA A 457 2.88 -24.81 -4.25
N GLU A 458 4.12 -25.27 -3.97
CA GLU A 458 4.62 -25.42 -2.61
C GLU A 458 4.95 -24.05 -1.97
N VAL A 459 5.38 -23.04 -2.76
CA VAL A 459 5.54 -21.64 -2.31
C VAL A 459 4.21 -21.10 -1.86
N ASP A 460 3.16 -21.21 -2.67
CA ASP A 460 1.81 -20.83 -2.26
C ASP A 460 1.39 -21.53 -0.97
N ALA A 461 1.49 -22.84 -0.92
CA ALA A 461 1.02 -23.62 0.22
C ALA A 461 1.80 -23.36 1.53
N SER A 462 3.07 -22.94 1.46
CA SER A 462 3.97 -22.90 2.61
C SER A 462 4.45 -21.50 3.00
N ILE A 463 4.58 -20.57 2.06
CA ILE A 463 5.13 -19.23 2.29
C ILE A 463 4.01 -18.21 2.48
N SER A 464 2.89 -18.37 1.81
CA SER A 464 1.77 -17.43 1.88
C SER A 464 1.12 -17.31 3.27
N ASP A 465 1.36 -18.24 4.18
CA ASP A 465 0.97 -18.11 5.58
C ASP A 465 1.75 -17.01 6.33
N PHE A 466 2.94 -16.67 5.83
CA PHE A 466 3.83 -15.62 6.38
C PHE A 466 3.81 -14.33 5.55
N MET A 467 3.39 -14.44 4.28
CA MET A 467 3.32 -13.35 3.33
C MET A 467 2.06 -13.54 2.47
N THR A 468 0.94 -12.99 2.91
CA THR A 468 -0.37 -13.19 2.26
C THR A 468 -0.41 -12.69 0.81
N ILE A 469 0.32 -11.64 0.50
CA ILE A 469 0.50 -11.12 -0.86
C ILE A 469 1.13 -12.12 -1.84
N ALA A 470 1.82 -13.15 -1.33
CA ALA A 470 2.41 -14.23 -2.12
C ALA A 470 1.45 -15.42 -2.36
N ARG A 471 0.17 -15.31 -2.03
CA ARG A 471 -0.85 -16.26 -2.45
C ARG A 471 -1.03 -16.22 -3.95
N LEU A 472 -1.04 -17.40 -4.58
CA LEU A 472 -1.06 -17.50 -6.03
C LEU A 472 -2.40 -18.06 -6.52
N TYR A 473 -2.89 -17.50 -7.61
CA TYR A 473 -4.02 -18.00 -8.38
C TYR A 473 -3.51 -18.46 -9.74
N CYS A 474 -3.96 -19.63 -10.17
CA CYS A 474 -3.41 -20.26 -11.37
C CYS A 474 -4.52 -20.66 -12.34
N SER A 475 -4.30 -20.39 -13.63
CA SER A 475 -5.00 -21.06 -14.71
C SER A 475 -4.16 -22.19 -15.27
N GLY A 476 -4.77 -23.29 -15.63
CA GLY A 476 -4.11 -24.47 -16.20
C GLY A 476 -3.42 -25.39 -15.18
N MET A 477 -3.10 -24.94 -13.95
CA MET A 477 -2.49 -25.74 -12.89
C MET A 477 -3.42 -25.87 -11.68
N ASN A 478 -3.62 -27.10 -11.23
CA ASN A 478 -4.44 -27.43 -10.07
C ASN A 478 -3.58 -28.08 -9.00
N PHE A 479 -3.82 -27.80 -7.73
CA PHE A 479 -3.10 -28.46 -6.65
C PHE A 479 -3.95 -28.61 -5.38
N THR A 480 -3.66 -29.69 -4.63
CA THR A 480 -4.19 -29.93 -3.30
C THR A 480 -3.08 -29.80 -2.29
N TYR A 481 -3.33 -29.09 -1.20
CA TYR A 481 -2.37 -28.96 -0.11
C TYR A 481 -3.02 -29.26 1.24
N ASN A 482 -2.19 -29.63 2.23
CA ASN A 482 -2.66 -29.84 3.59
C ASN A 482 -1.91 -28.88 4.54
N PRO A 483 -2.60 -27.88 5.15
CA PRO A 483 -1.97 -26.85 5.98
C PRO A 483 -1.29 -27.41 7.25
N HIS A 484 -1.65 -28.63 7.68
CA HIS A 484 -1.08 -29.27 8.88
C HIS A 484 0.19 -30.07 8.60
N ARG A 485 0.63 -30.16 7.35
CA ARG A 485 1.90 -30.78 6.99
C ARG A 485 3.09 -29.85 7.27
N MET A 486 4.28 -30.43 7.23
CA MET A 486 5.53 -29.67 7.40
C MET A 486 5.68 -28.62 6.29
N ILE A 487 6.13 -27.45 6.66
CA ILE A 487 6.49 -26.37 5.72
C ILE A 487 7.39 -26.93 4.60
N LEU A 488 7.21 -26.45 3.37
CA LEU A 488 7.83 -26.95 2.14
C LEU A 488 7.51 -28.44 1.83
N ASN A 489 6.45 -28.99 2.41
CA ASN A 489 5.92 -30.31 2.12
C ASN A 489 4.38 -30.36 2.31
N LYS A 490 3.71 -29.22 2.08
CA LYS A 490 2.26 -29.11 2.25
C LYS A 490 1.48 -29.62 1.04
N VAL A 491 2.01 -29.44 -0.18
CA VAL A 491 1.36 -29.92 -1.41
C VAL A 491 1.31 -31.45 -1.43
N THR A 492 0.12 -32.00 -1.66
CA THR A 492 -0.12 -33.46 -1.70
C THR A 492 -0.42 -33.96 -3.10
N ASP A 493 -0.91 -33.10 -3.98
CA ASP A 493 -1.20 -33.38 -5.39
C ASP A 493 -1.01 -32.11 -6.22
N CYS A 494 -0.52 -32.24 -7.45
CA CYS A 494 -0.34 -31.11 -8.37
C CYS A 494 -0.34 -31.62 -9.82
N TYR A 495 -1.24 -31.10 -10.65
CA TYR A 495 -1.44 -31.55 -12.02
C TYR A 495 -1.90 -30.40 -12.92
N LEU A 496 -1.82 -30.58 -14.23
CA LEU A 496 -2.39 -29.64 -15.20
C LEU A 496 -3.78 -30.09 -15.64
N THR A 497 -4.62 -29.13 -15.96
CA THR A 497 -5.90 -29.37 -16.65
C THR A 497 -5.75 -28.97 -18.11
N GLY A 498 -5.87 -29.92 -19.01
CA GLY A 498 -5.85 -29.69 -20.45
C GLY A 498 -7.09 -28.94 -20.94
N LYS A 499 -7.08 -28.43 -22.19
CA LYS A 499 -8.22 -27.71 -22.80
C LYS A 499 -9.54 -28.51 -22.79
N ASP A 500 -9.45 -29.83 -22.79
CA ASP A 500 -10.60 -30.74 -22.75
C ASP A 500 -11.06 -31.09 -21.32
N GLY A 501 -10.48 -30.42 -20.29
CA GLY A 501 -10.75 -30.70 -18.88
C GLY A 501 -10.08 -31.99 -18.35
N GLU A 502 -9.26 -32.65 -19.17
CA GLU A 502 -8.56 -33.86 -18.79
C GLU A 502 -7.33 -33.55 -17.92
N ARG A 503 -7.13 -34.37 -16.88
CA ARG A 503 -5.97 -34.28 -15.98
C ARG A 503 -4.69 -34.74 -16.71
N GLU A 504 -3.65 -33.90 -16.70
CA GLU A 504 -2.31 -34.20 -17.18
C GLU A 504 -1.29 -34.17 -16.03
N GLU A 505 -0.54 -35.26 -15.84
CA GLU A 505 0.49 -35.33 -14.81
C GLU A 505 1.71 -34.47 -15.19
N ILE A 506 2.16 -33.62 -14.27
CA ILE A 506 3.33 -32.76 -14.46
C ILE A 506 4.60 -33.60 -14.43
N GLN A 507 5.37 -33.57 -15.55
CA GLN A 507 6.65 -34.26 -15.70
C GLN A 507 7.80 -33.34 -15.26
N ASP A 508 8.61 -33.78 -14.29
CA ASP A 508 9.60 -32.95 -13.61
C ASP A 508 10.59 -32.22 -14.55
N ASP A 509 11.03 -32.88 -15.61
CA ASP A 509 12.06 -32.38 -16.52
C ASP A 509 11.49 -31.73 -17.81
N LYS A 510 10.17 -31.78 -18.04
CA LYS A 510 9.51 -31.12 -19.18
C LYS A 510 9.43 -29.62 -18.90
N LEU A 511 9.66 -28.81 -19.94
CA LEU A 511 9.39 -27.38 -19.93
C LEU A 511 7.91 -27.12 -20.19
N TYR A 512 7.35 -26.20 -19.44
CA TYR A 512 5.98 -25.73 -19.55
C TYR A 512 5.99 -24.22 -19.78
N HIS A 513 5.17 -23.74 -20.69
CA HIS A 513 5.01 -22.32 -20.98
C HIS A 513 4.19 -21.67 -19.88
N VAL A 514 4.78 -20.70 -19.21
CA VAL A 514 4.19 -19.98 -18.07
C VAL A 514 4.08 -18.49 -18.42
N VAL A 515 2.91 -17.92 -18.11
CA VAL A 515 2.65 -16.49 -18.24
C VAL A 515 2.36 -15.91 -16.86
N THR A 516 2.92 -14.74 -16.59
CA THR A 516 2.69 -13.97 -15.37
C THR A 516 2.94 -12.49 -15.65
N ASP A 517 2.66 -11.59 -14.71
CA ASP A 517 3.09 -10.19 -14.84
C ASP A 517 4.57 -9.99 -14.44
N LEU A 518 5.13 -8.84 -14.82
CA LEU A 518 6.53 -8.51 -14.56
C LEU A 518 6.87 -8.46 -13.07
N TYR A 519 5.95 -7.98 -12.22
CA TYR A 519 6.16 -7.94 -10.78
C TYR A 519 6.37 -9.34 -10.21
N THR A 520 5.49 -10.27 -10.55
CA THR A 520 5.59 -11.68 -10.15
C THR A 520 6.92 -12.29 -10.58
N GLY A 521 7.34 -12.01 -11.81
CA GLY A 521 8.62 -12.48 -12.31
C GLY A 521 9.82 -11.97 -11.49
N ARG A 522 9.81 -10.71 -11.10
CA ARG A 522 10.83 -10.08 -10.22
C ARG A 522 10.82 -10.66 -8.81
N MET A 523 9.63 -10.93 -8.25
CA MET A 523 9.48 -11.52 -6.92
C MET A 523 10.03 -12.94 -6.81
N LEU A 524 10.16 -13.69 -7.91
CA LEU A 524 10.79 -15.01 -7.90
C LEU A 524 12.26 -14.95 -7.41
N GLY A 525 12.98 -13.89 -7.73
CA GLY A 525 14.32 -13.63 -7.20
C GLY A 525 14.33 -13.47 -5.68
N SER A 526 13.39 -12.69 -5.15
CA SER A 526 13.23 -12.45 -3.71
C SER A 526 12.89 -13.74 -2.92
N VAL A 527 12.11 -14.64 -3.51
CA VAL A 527 11.80 -15.94 -2.90
C VAL A 527 13.08 -16.78 -2.71
N LEU A 528 14.01 -16.74 -3.66
CA LEU A 528 15.30 -17.43 -3.55
C LEU A 528 16.10 -16.89 -2.35
N ASP A 529 16.20 -15.58 -2.20
CA ASP A 529 16.96 -14.92 -1.15
C ASP A 529 16.31 -15.14 0.23
N LYS A 530 15.01 -14.90 0.36
CA LYS A 530 14.25 -15.10 1.62
C LYS A 530 14.19 -16.57 2.05
N SER A 531 14.30 -17.51 1.11
CA SER A 531 14.40 -18.95 1.41
C SER A 531 15.82 -19.44 1.71
N TYR A 532 16.81 -18.54 1.79
CA TYR A 532 18.23 -18.89 1.96
C TYR A 532 18.72 -19.90 0.90
N GLY A 533 18.23 -19.77 -0.35
CA GLY A 533 18.58 -20.66 -1.45
C GLY A 533 17.94 -22.06 -1.41
N LEU A 534 16.98 -22.29 -0.51
CA LEU A 534 16.25 -23.57 -0.43
C LEU A 534 15.26 -23.75 -1.56
N ILE A 535 14.63 -22.65 -2.01
CA ILE A 535 13.67 -22.60 -3.10
C ILE A 535 14.34 -21.88 -4.26
N SER A 536 14.44 -22.56 -5.41
CA SER A 536 14.95 -21.98 -6.64
C SER A 536 13.94 -22.23 -7.75
N ILE A 537 13.37 -21.14 -8.28
CA ILE A 537 12.53 -21.10 -9.45
C ILE A 537 13.27 -20.18 -10.43
N VAL A 538 13.74 -20.72 -11.54
CA VAL A 538 14.54 -19.98 -12.50
C VAL A 538 13.79 -19.92 -13.82
N PRO A 539 13.21 -18.77 -14.17
CA PRO A 539 12.56 -18.58 -15.48
C PRO A 539 13.55 -18.85 -16.62
N LYS A 540 13.07 -19.50 -17.67
CA LYS A 540 13.84 -19.93 -18.80
C LYS A 540 13.22 -19.47 -20.12
N ASP A 541 14.05 -19.35 -21.14
CA ASP A 541 13.57 -19.24 -22.51
C ASP A 541 13.01 -20.58 -23.03
N LYS A 542 12.42 -20.60 -24.19
CA LYS A 542 11.87 -21.81 -24.84
C LYS A 542 12.91 -22.93 -25.13
N ASN A 543 14.17 -22.62 -25.06
CA ASN A 543 15.27 -23.59 -25.24
C ASN A 543 15.79 -24.11 -23.89
N GLY A 544 15.23 -23.62 -22.75
CA GLY A 544 15.62 -24.03 -21.42
C GLY A 544 16.82 -23.26 -20.84
N ASN A 545 17.25 -22.15 -21.46
CA ASN A 545 18.30 -21.30 -20.92
C ASN A 545 17.70 -20.35 -19.88
N PRO A 546 18.37 -20.11 -18.73
CA PRO A 546 17.94 -19.13 -17.76
C PRO A 546 17.79 -17.72 -18.38
N ILE A 547 16.74 -17.01 -18.01
CA ILE A 547 16.50 -15.62 -18.37
C ILE A 547 17.24 -14.73 -17.36
N GLU A 548 18.09 -13.84 -17.86
CA GLU A 548 18.83 -12.86 -17.04
C GLU A 548 17.99 -11.60 -16.78
N ASN A 549 17.28 -11.13 -17.81
CA ASN A 549 16.40 -9.96 -17.71
C ASN A 549 14.99 -10.33 -18.19
N LEU A 550 14.04 -10.38 -17.27
CA LEU A 550 12.65 -10.75 -17.55
C LEU A 550 11.94 -9.77 -18.46
N GLU A 551 12.29 -8.49 -18.39
CA GLU A 551 11.68 -7.46 -19.22
C GLU A 551 11.90 -7.67 -20.73
N ASP A 552 12.94 -8.41 -21.13
CA ASP A 552 13.19 -8.77 -22.53
C ASP A 552 12.21 -9.83 -23.04
N TYR A 553 11.39 -10.41 -22.15
CA TYR A 553 10.40 -11.44 -22.43
C TYR A 553 8.96 -10.95 -22.20
N ALA A 554 8.78 -9.61 -22.19
CA ALA A 554 7.45 -9.01 -22.18
C ALA A 554 6.69 -9.48 -23.44
N VAL A 555 5.43 -9.87 -23.23
CA VAL A 555 4.53 -10.21 -24.34
C VAL A 555 4.20 -8.94 -25.08
N MET A 556 4.30 -8.98 -26.41
CA MET A 556 4.05 -7.83 -27.26
C MET A 556 2.68 -7.94 -27.93
N ASP A 557 1.97 -6.82 -28.03
CA ASP A 557 0.85 -6.64 -28.93
C ASP A 557 1.24 -5.58 -29.99
N GLY A 558 1.67 -6.06 -31.14
CA GLY A 558 2.25 -5.22 -32.18
C GLY A 558 3.57 -4.58 -31.72
N LYS A 559 3.56 -3.27 -31.41
CA LYS A 559 4.75 -2.54 -30.96
C LYS A 559 4.75 -2.19 -29.48
N LYS A 560 3.68 -2.51 -28.76
CA LYS A 560 3.50 -2.22 -27.35
C LYS A 560 3.59 -3.48 -26.53
N GLU A 561 3.93 -3.32 -25.27
CA GLU A 561 3.84 -4.40 -24.30
C GLU A 561 2.37 -4.68 -23.99
N LEU A 562 1.97 -5.97 -23.94
CA LEU A 562 0.66 -6.38 -23.48
C LEU A 562 0.57 -6.18 -21.97
N LYS A 563 -0.13 -5.14 -21.55
CA LYS A 563 -0.33 -4.83 -20.11
C LYS A 563 -1.30 -5.82 -19.48
N ALA A 564 -1.06 -6.16 -18.21
CA ALA A 564 -1.91 -7.09 -17.47
C ALA A 564 -3.38 -6.64 -17.42
N TRP A 565 -3.64 -5.35 -17.16
CA TRP A 565 -4.99 -4.79 -17.20
C TRP A 565 -5.65 -4.87 -18.59
N ALA A 566 -4.87 -4.63 -19.65
CA ALA A 566 -5.39 -4.70 -21.01
C ALA A 566 -5.75 -6.14 -21.39
N ALA A 567 -4.95 -7.13 -20.97
CA ALA A 567 -5.27 -8.54 -21.11
C ALA A 567 -6.61 -8.91 -20.44
N ILE A 568 -6.88 -8.36 -19.25
CA ILE A 568 -8.16 -8.57 -18.56
C ILE A 568 -9.31 -7.87 -19.33
N ALA A 569 -9.09 -6.65 -19.81
CA ALA A 569 -10.08 -5.93 -20.61
C ALA A 569 -10.46 -6.68 -21.89
N GLU A 570 -9.48 -7.15 -22.66
CA GLU A 570 -9.70 -7.97 -23.85
C GLU A 570 -10.48 -9.25 -23.56
N TYR A 571 -10.15 -9.91 -22.45
CA TYR A 571 -10.83 -11.13 -22.05
C TYR A 571 -12.29 -10.88 -21.70
N MET A 572 -12.61 -9.83 -20.95
CA MET A 572 -13.98 -9.46 -20.60
C MET A 572 -14.81 -9.12 -21.84
N GLN A 573 -14.24 -8.38 -22.81
CA GLN A 573 -14.91 -8.09 -24.07
C GLN A 573 -15.14 -9.33 -24.96
N SER A 574 -14.40 -10.41 -24.72
CA SER A 574 -14.53 -11.66 -25.49
C SER A 574 -15.70 -12.55 -25.04
N PHE A 575 -16.37 -12.22 -23.94
CA PHE A 575 -17.48 -13.03 -23.44
C PHE A 575 -18.70 -12.93 -24.36
N GLU A 576 -19.59 -13.92 -24.24
CA GLU A 576 -20.83 -13.96 -25.02
C GLU A 576 -21.83 -12.93 -24.48
N ASP A 577 -22.44 -12.15 -25.35
CA ASP A 577 -23.63 -11.32 -25.08
C ASP A 577 -24.84 -12.25 -25.02
N THR A 578 -25.23 -12.68 -23.83
CA THR A 578 -26.26 -13.71 -23.61
C THR A 578 -27.67 -13.16 -23.66
N ASP A 579 -27.89 -11.90 -23.34
CA ASP A 579 -29.18 -11.22 -23.31
C ASP A 579 -29.46 -10.33 -24.54
N LYS A 580 -28.43 -10.14 -25.37
CA LYS A 580 -28.47 -9.46 -26.70
C LYS A 580 -28.73 -7.95 -26.59
N ASP A 581 -28.18 -7.31 -25.61
CA ASP A 581 -28.22 -5.87 -25.46
C ASP A 581 -27.01 -5.14 -26.08
N GLY A 582 -26.01 -5.89 -26.52
CA GLY A 582 -24.78 -5.42 -27.16
C GLY A 582 -23.58 -5.36 -26.23
N ILE A 583 -23.70 -5.82 -24.96
CA ILE A 583 -22.63 -5.86 -23.97
C ILE A 583 -22.33 -7.32 -23.63
N ALA A 584 -21.09 -7.66 -23.44
CA ALA A 584 -20.68 -9.01 -23.04
C ALA A 584 -21.11 -9.30 -21.58
N ASN A 585 -21.44 -10.56 -21.27
CA ASN A 585 -21.83 -10.95 -19.90
C ASN A 585 -20.75 -11.83 -19.27
N VAL A 586 -20.39 -11.54 -18.03
CA VAL A 586 -19.47 -12.40 -17.25
C VAL A 586 -20.09 -13.80 -17.11
N PRO A 587 -19.38 -14.88 -17.52
CA PRO A 587 -19.94 -16.22 -17.50
C PRO A 587 -20.25 -16.71 -16.08
N GLU A 588 -21.39 -17.42 -15.90
CA GLU A 588 -21.78 -18.11 -14.65
C GLU A 588 -20.70 -19.10 -14.16
N TYR A 589 -19.77 -19.48 -15.04
CA TYR A 589 -18.61 -20.30 -14.69
C TYR A 589 -17.87 -19.78 -13.45
N TYR A 590 -17.70 -18.45 -13.32
CA TYR A 590 -17.00 -17.83 -12.19
C TYR A 590 -17.82 -17.73 -10.89
N ASP A 591 -19.08 -18.13 -10.89
CA ASP A 591 -19.90 -18.22 -9.66
C ASP A 591 -19.64 -19.49 -8.84
N THR A 592 -18.79 -20.41 -9.33
CA THR A 592 -18.46 -21.68 -8.69
C THR A 592 -16.96 -21.94 -8.68
N THR A 593 -16.50 -22.80 -7.74
CA THR A 593 -15.10 -23.27 -7.68
C THR A 593 -14.85 -24.44 -8.63
N HIS A 594 -13.62 -24.58 -9.12
CA HIS A 594 -13.19 -25.56 -10.12
C HIS A 594 -12.07 -26.49 -9.63
N GLU A 595 -11.89 -26.56 -8.31
CA GLU A 595 -10.85 -27.37 -7.65
C GLU A 595 -9.41 -26.98 -8.09
N ARG A 596 -9.20 -25.71 -8.47
CA ARG A 596 -7.86 -25.21 -8.84
C ARG A 596 -6.92 -25.19 -7.63
N LYS A 597 -7.45 -24.85 -6.44
CA LYS A 597 -6.72 -24.86 -5.18
C LYS A 597 -7.59 -25.49 -4.09
N VAL A 598 -7.19 -26.66 -3.58
CA VAL A 598 -7.97 -27.41 -2.60
C VAL A 598 -7.21 -27.57 -1.29
N ALA A 599 -7.81 -27.14 -0.18
CA ALA A 599 -7.26 -27.33 1.16
C ALA A 599 -7.77 -28.64 1.79
N ASP A 600 -6.92 -29.69 1.88
CA ASP A 600 -7.20 -30.92 2.65
C ASP A 600 -6.85 -30.72 4.13
N ASN A 601 -7.83 -30.41 4.94
CA ASN A 601 -7.67 -30.18 6.39
C ASN A 601 -7.51 -31.46 7.23
N SER A 602 -7.18 -32.61 6.62
CA SER A 602 -7.00 -33.89 7.30
C SER A 602 -5.85 -33.84 8.31
N LYS A 603 -6.16 -34.20 9.57
CA LYS A 603 -5.17 -34.35 10.66
C LYS A 603 -4.73 -35.80 10.86
N ASN A 604 -5.06 -36.70 9.92
CA ASN A 604 -4.66 -38.09 9.99
C ASN A 604 -3.13 -38.20 9.84
N ILE A 605 -2.45 -38.76 10.82
CA ILE A 605 -0.99 -38.89 10.87
C ILE A 605 -0.41 -39.54 9.60
N ILE A 606 -1.11 -40.55 9.03
CA ILE A 606 -0.68 -41.21 7.81
C ILE A 606 -0.65 -40.19 6.65
N ASN A 607 -1.68 -39.38 6.51
CA ASN A 607 -1.76 -38.34 5.48
C ASN A 607 -0.72 -37.23 5.68
N LEU A 608 -0.39 -36.88 6.94
CA LEU A 608 0.60 -35.85 7.26
C LEU A 608 2.04 -36.29 6.90
N VAL A 609 2.35 -37.59 6.92
CA VAL A 609 3.70 -38.11 6.64
C VAL A 609 3.82 -38.86 5.30
N LYS A 610 2.72 -39.06 4.58
CA LYS A 610 2.70 -39.76 3.31
C LYS A 610 3.42 -38.93 2.23
N HIS A 611 4.19 -39.58 1.37
CA HIS A 611 4.95 -38.95 0.27
C HIS A 611 5.80 -37.74 0.71
N PRO A 612 6.79 -37.95 1.62
CA PRO A 612 7.67 -36.85 2.02
C PRO A 612 8.53 -36.40 0.84
N ASN A 613 8.61 -35.10 0.61
CA ASN A 613 9.54 -34.55 -0.38
C ASN A 613 10.98 -34.48 0.18
N LYS A 614 11.95 -34.05 -0.66
CA LYS A 614 13.36 -33.96 -0.29
C LYS A 614 13.62 -33.07 0.96
N PHE A 615 12.84 -32.02 1.16
CA PHE A 615 12.97 -31.11 2.30
C PHE A 615 12.51 -31.79 3.59
N ALA A 616 11.36 -32.47 3.56
CA ALA A 616 10.85 -33.21 4.70
C ALA A 616 11.82 -34.33 5.11
N VAL A 617 12.39 -35.07 4.15
CA VAL A 617 13.40 -36.11 4.41
C VAL A 617 14.67 -35.50 5.03
N ALA A 618 15.15 -34.37 4.52
CA ALA A 618 16.33 -33.71 5.05
C ALA A 618 16.13 -33.20 6.47
N ILE A 619 15.01 -32.52 6.76
CA ILE A 619 14.69 -32.00 8.11
C ILE A 619 14.53 -33.14 9.10
N VAL A 620 13.82 -34.22 8.76
CA VAL A 620 13.71 -35.40 9.62
C VAL A 620 15.07 -36.06 9.85
N GLY A 621 15.92 -36.14 8.82
CA GLY A 621 17.29 -36.65 8.94
C GLY A 621 18.14 -35.82 9.90
N ILE A 622 18.10 -34.48 9.79
CA ILE A 622 18.79 -33.56 10.71
C ILE A 622 18.26 -33.75 12.14
N GLY A 623 16.92 -33.86 12.31
CA GLY A 623 16.31 -34.10 13.62
C GLY A 623 16.78 -35.39 14.27
N ILE A 624 16.86 -36.49 13.51
CA ILE A 624 17.37 -37.78 14.00
C ILE A 624 18.83 -37.66 14.44
N VAL A 625 19.67 -36.98 13.65
CA VAL A 625 21.07 -36.77 14.00
C VAL A 625 21.18 -35.92 15.27
N ALA A 626 20.42 -34.83 15.38
CA ALA A 626 20.42 -33.99 16.59
C ALA A 626 20.00 -34.76 17.85
N VAL A 627 18.94 -35.56 17.78
CA VAL A 627 18.48 -36.44 18.87
C VAL A 627 19.58 -37.45 19.21
N GLY A 628 20.21 -38.07 18.21
CA GLY A 628 21.34 -38.97 18.42
C GLY A 628 22.51 -38.33 19.17
N VAL A 629 22.90 -37.10 18.79
CA VAL A 629 23.94 -36.34 19.48
C VAL A 629 23.56 -36.04 20.94
N ILE A 630 22.31 -35.61 21.19
CA ILE A 630 21.80 -35.33 22.54
C ILE A 630 21.86 -36.60 23.39
N LEU A 631 21.41 -37.74 22.87
CA LEU A 631 21.47 -39.01 23.58
C LEU A 631 22.90 -39.45 23.89
N LEU A 632 23.85 -39.25 22.97
CA LEU A 632 25.29 -39.51 23.22
C LEU A 632 25.86 -38.59 24.30
N LEU A 633 25.49 -37.31 24.32
CA LEU A 633 25.88 -36.36 25.37
C LEU A 633 25.32 -36.77 26.73
N ILE A 634 24.04 -37.14 26.80
CA ILE A 634 23.41 -37.63 28.03
C ILE A 634 24.13 -38.90 28.53
N PHE A 635 24.37 -39.86 27.61
CA PHE A 635 25.09 -41.08 27.94
C PHE A 635 26.51 -40.81 28.48
N GLY A 636 27.22 -39.84 27.83
CA GLY A 636 28.56 -39.39 28.31
C GLY A 636 28.49 -38.82 29.71
N ILE A 637 27.54 -37.95 29.99
CA ILE A 637 27.32 -37.32 31.31
C ILE A 637 27.00 -38.38 32.36
N VAL A 638 26.08 -39.29 32.08
CA VAL A 638 25.72 -40.40 32.99
C VAL A 638 26.91 -41.30 33.28
N LYS A 639 27.73 -41.60 32.26
CA LYS A 639 28.99 -42.37 32.43
C LYS A 639 30.02 -41.68 33.31
N ILE A 640 30.17 -40.32 33.18
CA ILE A 640 31.05 -39.54 34.02
C ILE A 640 30.55 -39.51 35.47
N ILE A 641 29.25 -39.33 35.70
CA ILE A 641 28.64 -39.35 37.03
C ILE A 641 28.80 -40.73 37.69
N ARG A 642 28.61 -41.82 36.95
CA ARG A 642 28.82 -43.19 37.47
C ARG A 642 30.28 -43.51 37.75
N ARG A 643 31.24 -42.86 37.10
CA ARG A 643 32.66 -43.04 37.39
C ARG A 643 33.15 -42.22 38.59
N ARG A 644 32.37 -41.19 38.99
CA ARG A 644 32.69 -40.36 40.17
C ARG A 644 31.99 -40.81 41.46
N ARG A 645 31.11 -41.82 41.38
CA ARG A 645 30.60 -42.61 42.48
C ARG A 645 31.36 -43.94 42.57
#